data_4725263f0d15ca1d67c3a92e12026086
#
_entry.id   4725263f0d15ca1d67c3a92e12026086
#
_cell.length_a   1.000
_cell.length_b   1.000
_cell.length_c   1.000
_cell.angle_alpha   90.00
_cell.angle_beta   90.00
_cell.angle_gamma   90.00
#
_symmetry.space_group_name_H-M   'P 1'
#
loop_
_entity.id
_entity.type
_entity.pdbx_description
1 polymer ?
#
loop_
_entity_poly.entity_id
_entity_poly.type
_entity_poly.pdbx_seq_one_letter_code
_entity_poly.pdbx_strand_id
1 'polypeptide(L)'
;MGAAVVTALPSVDARAAASPSVDLQPYASYWYPDSLPSGTPGPGITWRSLKEWRAEDDVDLAFNTASVPLARRFAPVPVNRTARRGQARIQALVSFEHTAGNPSQGAATADYYALSHWAYLDELVFWGGSAGEGLILAPNAPVVDAAHRNGVPVLGTVFLPPTAWGGDLRWTRDLVRRDALGQFPLAAKLVEVATAYGFDGWFVNAETDGGDAALGADMLAFVRELKRRGAAAGLRITWYDAMAVDGSVGWQGALNGRNQDFFRGADAMFVDFRWSPASLRASGELAERLGRDRYELWAGVDVEAHGWDSSVDWDAIVPRDRAHVVSYGLYRPEWTRGHLPEGRTPGQFHAADDRFWTGRSLDPSQPDTDGWRAPATVVADRSTVDRLPFATSFNTGHGLRWYERGRVASGAEWNHLGLQDRLPGRRWVVRSAGRRPAVSFDFDDAWRGGSSLLVDGDFDAPATVELYATRLPLSPSTVVELTHRADEGAVTVELAVALREPTRPGDPVPYTYVPAGRLRAGRAGWTTASLRLNGLAGTARSLGVRLTAKGRARWRLGALAVRESGATAPAAPARLRVTGSASGAEGTSLRFAWRRAPGPVRHYELHRVLPGGSRRFLGGTCGNAFFVPALKPEGGERSARFEIRAVDELYSASAPAFTVHSW
;
A
#
# COMPACT_ATOMS: atom_id res chain seq x y z
N MET A 1 -11.52 24.55 19.48
CA MET A 1 -12.58 24.71 18.45
C MET A 1 -11.88 24.84 17.11
N GLY A 2 -11.65 23.75 16.44
CA GLY A 2 -11.13 23.70 15.09
C GLY A 2 -12.04 22.77 14.30
N ALA A 3 -13.00 23.34 13.55
CA ALA A 3 -13.70 22.61 12.52
C ALA A 3 -12.69 22.27 11.45
N ALA A 4 -12.57 21.01 11.07
CA ALA A 4 -11.81 20.60 9.90
C ALA A 4 -12.41 21.32 8.67
N VAL A 5 -11.71 22.31 8.19
CA VAL A 5 -12.05 22.99 6.94
C VAL A 5 -11.60 22.08 5.81
N VAL A 6 -12.55 21.41 5.18
CA VAL A 6 -12.32 20.80 3.88
C VAL A 6 -12.09 21.95 2.89
N THR A 7 -10.84 22.29 2.61
CA THR A 7 -10.48 23.20 1.54
C THR A 7 -10.87 22.58 0.21
N ALA A 8 -11.88 23.14 -0.44
CA ALA A 8 -12.20 22.84 -1.83
C ALA A 8 -10.97 23.19 -2.70
N LEU A 9 -10.44 22.21 -3.40
CA LEU A 9 -9.40 22.41 -4.40
C LEU A 9 -9.98 23.22 -5.59
N PRO A 10 -9.18 24.08 -6.25
CA PRO A 10 -9.65 24.92 -7.33
C PRO A 10 -10.15 24.10 -8.52
N SER A 11 -11.23 24.56 -9.12
CA SER A 11 -11.88 24.03 -10.33
C SER A 11 -10.89 23.95 -11.49
N VAL A 12 -10.76 22.76 -12.06
CA VAL A 12 -10.06 22.53 -13.33
C VAL A 12 -10.92 23.12 -14.46
N ASP A 13 -10.30 23.95 -15.30
CA ASP A 13 -10.90 24.62 -16.44
C ASP A 13 -11.70 23.70 -17.36
N ALA A 14 -12.88 24.17 -17.75
CA ALA A 14 -13.78 23.51 -18.68
C ALA A 14 -13.12 23.36 -20.07
N ARG A 15 -12.73 22.14 -20.42
CA ARG A 15 -12.41 21.78 -21.81
C ARG A 15 -13.69 21.56 -22.60
N ALA A 16 -13.70 22.13 -23.82
CA ALA A 16 -14.79 22.09 -24.77
C ALA A 16 -15.34 20.68 -25.03
N ALA A 17 -16.66 20.59 -25.14
CA ALA A 17 -17.40 19.37 -25.38
C ALA A 17 -17.01 18.69 -26.70
N ALA A 18 -16.21 17.64 -26.62
CA ALA A 18 -16.11 16.61 -27.64
C ALA A 18 -17.22 15.57 -27.39
N SER A 19 -17.76 15.00 -28.47
CA SER A 19 -18.75 13.89 -28.43
C SER A 19 -18.33 12.84 -27.41
N PRO A 20 -19.25 12.18 -26.68
CA PRO A 20 -18.91 11.24 -25.63
C PRO A 20 -18.14 10.06 -26.23
N SER A 21 -16.80 10.12 -26.18
CA SER A 21 -15.98 8.93 -26.36
C SER A 21 -16.34 8.00 -25.22
N VAL A 22 -16.65 6.73 -25.51
CA VAL A 22 -16.87 5.71 -24.48
C VAL A 22 -15.59 5.66 -23.65
N ASP A 23 -15.65 6.15 -22.43
CA ASP A 23 -14.51 6.09 -21.50
C ASP A 23 -14.31 4.63 -21.11
N LEU A 24 -13.19 4.05 -21.52
CA LEU A 24 -12.80 2.68 -21.20
C LEU A 24 -11.89 2.61 -19.96
N GLN A 25 -11.54 3.76 -19.35
CA GLN A 25 -10.73 3.79 -18.14
C GLN A 25 -11.48 3.09 -16.99
N PRO A 26 -10.94 2.03 -16.39
CA PRO A 26 -11.56 1.45 -15.21
C PRO A 26 -11.18 2.23 -13.95
N TYR A 27 -12.17 2.42 -13.07
CA TYR A 27 -12.01 3.11 -11.79
C TYR A 27 -12.39 2.19 -10.63
N ALA A 28 -11.89 2.48 -9.43
CA ALA A 28 -12.33 1.85 -8.20
C ALA A 28 -13.84 2.03 -8.01
N SER A 29 -14.52 0.99 -7.56
CA SER A 29 -15.99 0.98 -7.50
C SER A 29 -16.51 1.66 -6.25
N TYR A 30 -17.60 2.40 -6.41
CA TYR A 30 -18.28 3.14 -5.34
C TYR A 30 -19.78 3.14 -5.55
N TRP A 31 -20.55 3.27 -4.45
CA TRP A 31 -22.02 3.17 -4.46
C TRP A 31 -22.68 4.03 -3.39
N TYR A 32 -23.96 4.27 -3.57
CA TYR A 32 -24.90 4.58 -2.49
C TYR A 32 -25.51 3.28 -1.96
N PRO A 33 -26.04 3.26 -0.74
CA PRO A 33 -26.69 2.06 -0.20
C PRO A 33 -27.82 1.53 -1.09
N ASP A 34 -28.82 2.37 -1.42
CA ASP A 34 -29.94 2.07 -2.31
C ASP A 34 -30.39 3.33 -3.07
N SER A 35 -31.03 4.30 -2.39
CA SER A 35 -31.52 5.52 -3.00
C SER A 35 -30.38 6.40 -3.53
N LEU A 36 -30.50 6.86 -4.77
CA LEU A 36 -29.53 7.76 -5.40
C LEU A 36 -29.84 9.23 -5.05
N PRO A 37 -28.87 10.14 -5.13
CA PRO A 37 -29.11 11.58 -5.02
C PRO A 37 -30.12 12.07 -6.07
N SER A 38 -30.78 13.20 -5.80
CA SER A 38 -31.61 13.88 -6.78
C SER A 38 -30.76 14.71 -7.74
N GLY A 39 -31.18 14.82 -9.01
CA GLY A 39 -30.48 15.61 -10.04
C GLY A 39 -29.61 14.75 -10.95
N THR A 40 -28.52 15.33 -11.46
CA THR A 40 -27.57 14.68 -12.37
C THR A 40 -26.19 14.66 -11.74
N PRO A 41 -25.44 13.55 -11.88
CA PRO A 41 -24.07 13.49 -11.38
C PRO A 41 -23.16 14.49 -12.12
N GLY A 42 -22.12 14.95 -11.45
CA GLY A 42 -21.05 15.75 -12.05
C GLY A 42 -20.29 14.97 -13.14
N PRO A 43 -19.47 15.67 -13.94
CA PRO A 43 -18.66 15.03 -14.99
C PRO A 43 -17.75 13.94 -14.42
N GLY A 44 -17.72 12.76 -15.06
CA GLY A 44 -16.90 11.62 -14.63
C GLY A 44 -17.47 10.83 -13.45
N ILE A 45 -18.60 11.24 -12.86
CA ILE A 45 -19.25 10.57 -11.74
C ILE A 45 -20.41 9.70 -12.27
N THR A 46 -20.52 8.49 -11.76
CA THR A 46 -21.66 7.59 -12.05
C THR A 46 -22.27 7.13 -10.75
N TRP A 47 -23.47 7.58 -10.44
CA TRP A 47 -24.19 7.12 -9.25
C TRP A 47 -24.70 5.69 -9.43
N ARG A 48 -24.44 4.84 -8.46
CA ARG A 48 -24.82 3.42 -8.47
C ARG A 48 -25.40 3.02 -7.12
N SER A 49 -26.38 2.13 -7.12
CA SER A 49 -26.92 1.50 -5.93
C SER A 49 -26.14 0.21 -5.62
N LEU A 50 -25.65 0.05 -4.39
CA LEU A 50 -25.03 -1.19 -3.94
C LEU A 50 -26.02 -2.35 -3.95
N LYS A 51 -27.29 -2.09 -3.59
CA LYS A 51 -28.36 -3.08 -3.59
C LYS A 51 -28.54 -3.73 -4.97
N GLU A 52 -28.37 -2.95 -6.04
CA GLU A 52 -28.50 -3.40 -7.43
C GLU A 52 -27.22 -4.01 -8.00
N TRP A 53 -26.08 -3.80 -7.35
CA TRP A 53 -24.80 -4.33 -7.83
C TRP A 53 -24.78 -5.85 -7.93
N ARG A 54 -24.20 -6.38 -9.00
CA ARG A 54 -23.95 -7.80 -9.24
C ARG A 54 -22.58 -7.97 -9.86
N ALA A 55 -21.84 -8.99 -9.42
CA ALA A 55 -20.50 -9.26 -9.92
C ALA A 55 -20.49 -9.60 -11.42
N GLU A 56 -21.50 -10.29 -11.92
CA GLU A 56 -21.65 -10.65 -13.33
C GLU A 56 -21.91 -9.46 -14.26
N ASP A 57 -22.48 -8.37 -13.74
CA ASP A 57 -22.80 -7.16 -14.50
C ASP A 57 -21.69 -6.09 -14.41
N ASP A 58 -20.71 -6.31 -13.55
CA ASP A 58 -19.62 -5.35 -13.31
C ASP A 58 -18.52 -5.49 -14.35
N VAL A 59 -18.56 -4.63 -15.36
CA VAL A 59 -17.60 -4.62 -16.49
C VAL A 59 -16.18 -4.29 -16.07
N ASP A 60 -15.98 -3.71 -14.88
CA ASP A 60 -14.69 -3.35 -14.31
C ASP A 60 -14.19 -4.34 -13.26
N LEU A 61 -14.96 -5.37 -12.93
CA LEU A 61 -14.62 -6.34 -11.87
C LEU A 61 -13.22 -6.93 -12.04
N ALA A 62 -12.85 -7.33 -13.27
CA ALA A 62 -11.55 -7.94 -13.54
C ALA A 62 -10.36 -6.99 -13.30
N PHE A 63 -10.60 -5.67 -13.36
CA PHE A 63 -9.61 -4.63 -13.08
C PHE A 63 -9.54 -4.28 -11.58
N ASN A 64 -10.63 -4.48 -10.85
CA ASN A 64 -10.75 -4.16 -9.43
C ASN A 64 -10.47 -5.36 -8.50
N THR A 65 -10.38 -6.58 -9.04
CA THR A 65 -10.12 -7.78 -8.22
C THR A 65 -8.64 -7.92 -7.89
N ALA A 66 -8.32 -7.84 -6.61
CA ALA A 66 -6.99 -8.13 -6.08
C ALA A 66 -6.63 -9.62 -6.24
N SER A 67 -5.36 -9.91 -6.40
CA SER A 67 -4.89 -11.24 -6.78
C SER A 67 -3.85 -11.82 -5.84
N VAL A 68 -3.23 -10.97 -5.02
CA VAL A 68 -2.22 -11.38 -4.05
C VAL A 68 -2.91 -11.78 -2.75
N PRO A 69 -2.73 -12.99 -2.25
CA PRO A 69 -3.29 -13.37 -0.96
C PRO A 69 -2.61 -12.63 0.18
N LEU A 70 -3.35 -12.34 1.26
CA LEU A 70 -2.82 -11.72 2.47
C LEU A 70 -1.70 -12.58 3.07
N ALA A 71 -0.46 -12.07 3.03
CA ALA A 71 0.70 -12.78 3.53
C ALA A 71 0.73 -12.80 5.07
N ARG A 72 1.22 -13.89 5.64
CA ARG A 72 1.54 -13.94 7.07
C ARG A 72 2.83 -13.17 7.33
N ARG A 73 2.88 -12.45 8.44
CA ARG A 73 4.06 -11.68 8.85
C ARG A 73 4.48 -11.99 10.26
N PHE A 74 5.74 -11.70 10.54
CA PHE A 74 6.32 -11.84 11.87
C PHE A 74 6.91 -10.50 12.32
N ALA A 75 7.06 -10.32 13.65
CA ALA A 75 7.74 -9.18 14.26
C ALA A 75 9.10 -9.64 14.79
N PRO A 76 10.22 -9.10 14.28
CA PRO A 76 11.56 -9.33 14.79
C PRO A 76 11.80 -8.55 16.09
N VAL A 77 13.00 -8.67 16.65
CA VAL A 77 13.47 -7.73 17.69
C VAL A 77 13.57 -6.33 17.06
N PRO A 78 12.90 -5.29 17.64
CA PRO A 78 12.87 -3.96 17.08
C PRO A 78 14.26 -3.33 16.97
N VAL A 79 14.47 -2.53 15.93
CA VAL A 79 15.71 -1.76 15.78
C VAL A 79 15.73 -0.52 16.68
N ASN A 80 14.58 -0.06 17.18
CA ASN A 80 14.47 1.04 18.12
C ASN A 80 14.24 0.53 19.56
N ARG A 81 14.88 1.18 20.54
CA ARG A 81 14.78 0.79 21.96
C ARG A 81 13.40 1.02 22.55
N THR A 82 12.63 1.98 22.02
CA THR A 82 11.28 2.32 22.52
C THR A 82 10.17 1.55 21.82
N ALA A 83 10.45 0.98 20.64
CA ALA A 83 9.47 0.22 19.89
C ALA A 83 9.08 -1.09 20.61
N ARG A 84 7.77 -1.40 20.60
CA ARG A 84 7.20 -2.55 21.30
C ARG A 84 6.67 -3.60 20.33
N ARG A 85 6.75 -4.87 20.73
CA ARG A 85 6.02 -5.98 20.09
C ARG A 85 4.78 -6.31 20.91
N GLY A 86 3.65 -6.59 20.25
CA GLY A 86 2.45 -7.09 20.92
C GLY A 86 1.71 -6.07 21.78
N GLN A 87 1.95 -4.78 21.56
CA GLN A 87 1.20 -3.69 22.18
C GLN A 87 0.45 -2.89 21.10
N ALA A 88 0.48 -1.54 21.16
CA ALA A 88 -0.21 -0.70 20.19
C ALA A 88 0.08 -1.12 18.74
N ARG A 89 -0.93 -0.97 17.92
CA ARG A 89 -0.95 -1.20 16.47
C ARG A 89 -1.18 0.13 15.77
N ILE A 90 -0.92 0.18 14.47
CA ILE A 90 -1.09 1.39 13.67
C ILE A 90 -2.04 1.10 12.52
N GLN A 91 -3.11 1.89 12.42
CA GLN A 91 -4.00 1.95 11.28
C GLN A 91 -3.71 3.22 10.49
N ALA A 92 -3.86 3.20 9.17
CA ALA A 92 -3.81 4.40 8.34
C ALA A 92 -5.08 4.51 7.49
N LEU A 93 -5.71 5.68 7.51
CA LEU A 93 -6.83 6.04 6.65
C LEU A 93 -6.26 6.91 5.53
N VAL A 94 -6.19 6.38 4.30
CA VAL A 94 -5.50 7.00 3.17
C VAL A 94 -6.46 7.29 2.04
N SER A 95 -6.50 8.55 1.60
CA SER A 95 -7.15 8.94 0.35
C SER A 95 -6.12 8.94 -0.78
N PHE A 96 -6.20 7.95 -1.66
CA PHE A 96 -5.28 7.85 -2.80
C PHE A 96 -5.63 8.86 -3.90
N GLU A 97 -6.92 9.03 -4.18
CA GLU A 97 -7.49 10.00 -5.11
C GLU A 97 -8.95 10.31 -4.72
N HIS A 98 -9.64 11.17 -5.47
CA HIS A 98 -11.09 11.39 -5.32
C HIS A 98 -11.86 10.08 -5.50
N THR A 99 -13.01 9.92 -4.84
CA THR A 99 -13.80 8.68 -4.86
C THR A 99 -14.10 8.21 -6.28
N ALA A 100 -14.61 9.10 -7.14
CA ALA A 100 -14.92 8.77 -8.54
C ALA A 100 -13.68 8.72 -9.45
N GLY A 101 -12.55 9.23 -9.02
CA GLY A 101 -11.33 9.36 -9.82
C GLY A 101 -10.22 8.38 -9.48
N ASN A 102 -10.44 7.40 -8.57
CA ASN A 102 -9.44 6.38 -8.23
C ASN A 102 -9.26 5.37 -9.38
N PRO A 103 -8.10 5.33 -10.07
CA PRO A 103 -7.87 4.34 -11.12
C PRO A 103 -7.84 2.92 -10.55
N SER A 104 -8.41 1.95 -11.28
CA SER A 104 -8.36 0.53 -10.90
C SER A 104 -6.97 -0.09 -10.96
N GLN A 105 -6.03 0.52 -11.69
CA GLN A 105 -4.76 -0.13 -12.04
C GLN A 105 -3.57 0.82 -12.14
N GLY A 106 -3.58 1.93 -11.45
CA GLY A 106 -2.53 2.95 -11.57
C GLY A 106 -2.72 3.89 -12.75
N ALA A 107 -1.77 4.78 -12.99
CA ALA A 107 -1.87 5.88 -13.94
C ALA A 107 -0.52 6.18 -14.63
N ALA A 108 -0.58 7.04 -15.68
CA ALA A 108 0.58 7.50 -16.43
C ALA A 108 1.24 8.73 -15.77
N THR A 109 1.49 8.66 -14.45
CA THR A 109 2.20 9.67 -13.69
C THR A 109 3.07 9.03 -12.62
N ALA A 110 4.23 9.59 -12.35
CA ALA A 110 5.07 9.20 -11.23
C ALA A 110 4.69 9.92 -9.92
N ASP A 111 3.91 11.01 -10.00
CA ASP A 111 3.40 11.73 -8.84
C ASP A 111 2.17 11.00 -8.26
N TYR A 112 2.43 10.07 -7.35
CA TYR A 112 1.44 9.24 -6.70
C TYR A 112 1.83 8.98 -5.24
N TYR A 113 0.84 8.80 -4.35
CA TYR A 113 1.11 8.36 -2.98
C TYR A 113 1.46 6.86 -2.96
N ALA A 114 2.69 6.55 -3.33
CA ALA A 114 3.21 5.19 -3.33
C ALA A 114 3.60 4.75 -1.92
N LEU A 115 2.59 4.56 -1.04
CA LEU A 115 2.80 4.09 0.34
C LEU A 115 3.76 2.90 0.35
N SER A 116 4.76 2.96 1.23
CA SER A 116 5.87 1.99 1.22
C SER A 116 6.32 1.53 2.60
N HIS A 117 5.81 2.13 3.68
CA HIS A 117 6.14 1.78 5.07
C HIS A 117 5.18 0.72 5.67
N TRP A 118 4.81 -0.28 4.87
CA TRP A 118 3.92 -1.37 5.26
C TRP A 118 4.37 -2.12 6.52
N ALA A 119 5.68 -2.14 6.79
CA ALA A 119 6.25 -2.81 7.95
C ALA A 119 5.71 -2.30 9.29
N TYR A 120 5.23 -1.07 9.35
CA TYR A 120 4.71 -0.44 10.57
C TYR A 120 3.19 -0.42 10.65
N LEU A 121 2.47 -0.75 9.55
CA LEU A 121 1.01 -0.76 9.53
C LEU A 121 0.44 -2.11 9.96
N ASP A 122 -0.66 -2.06 10.69
CA ASP A 122 -1.49 -3.23 11.04
C ASP A 122 -2.73 -3.34 10.17
N GLU A 123 -3.24 -2.23 9.68
CA GLU A 123 -4.44 -2.16 8.88
C GLU A 123 -4.43 -0.88 8.03
N LEU A 124 -4.85 -0.97 6.78
CA LEU A 124 -5.07 0.17 5.89
C LEU A 124 -6.57 0.32 5.63
N VAL A 125 -7.09 1.53 5.78
CA VAL A 125 -8.41 1.91 5.31
C VAL A 125 -8.24 2.69 4.01
N PHE A 126 -8.83 2.19 2.92
CA PHE A 126 -8.92 2.90 1.66
C PHE A 126 -10.01 3.95 1.81
N TRP A 127 -9.60 5.14 2.28
CA TRP A 127 -10.51 6.19 2.71
C TRP A 127 -11.06 6.98 1.53
N GLY A 128 -12.35 7.26 1.58
CA GLY A 128 -13.05 8.07 0.60
C GLY A 128 -14.55 8.05 0.85
N GLY A 129 -15.28 8.59 -0.10
CA GLY A 129 -16.73 8.75 -0.05
C GLY A 129 -17.14 10.22 0.10
N SER A 130 -18.19 10.59 -0.60
CA SER A 130 -18.82 11.92 -0.49
C SER A 130 -20.29 11.84 -0.89
N ALA A 131 -21.07 12.81 -0.40
CA ALA A 131 -22.50 12.92 -0.73
C ALA A 131 -22.76 13.13 -2.25
N GLY A 132 -21.78 13.63 -3.01
CA GLY A 132 -21.90 13.90 -4.44
C GLY A 132 -21.40 12.77 -5.34
N GLU A 133 -20.53 11.89 -4.83
CA GLU A 133 -19.92 10.82 -5.64
C GLU A 133 -20.49 9.46 -5.29
N GLY A 134 -20.41 9.08 -4.01
CA GLY A 134 -20.86 7.81 -3.45
C GLY A 134 -20.35 7.65 -2.02
N LEU A 135 -20.99 6.80 -1.24
CA LEU A 135 -20.80 6.66 0.21
C LEU A 135 -20.08 5.37 0.59
N ILE A 136 -20.05 4.40 -0.29
CA ILE A 136 -19.44 3.08 -0.08
C ILE A 136 -18.37 2.92 -1.15
N LEU A 137 -17.12 2.75 -0.74
CA LEU A 137 -15.97 2.71 -1.64
C LEU A 137 -15.17 1.43 -1.42
N ALA A 138 -15.02 0.62 -2.48
CA ALA A 138 -14.12 -0.52 -2.49
C ALA A 138 -12.68 -0.06 -2.84
N PRO A 139 -11.64 -0.64 -2.21
CA PRO A 139 -10.25 -0.34 -2.56
C PRO A 139 -9.89 -0.86 -3.95
N ASN A 140 -8.97 -0.17 -4.64
CA ASN A 140 -8.46 -0.63 -5.92
C ASN A 140 -7.47 -1.80 -5.76
N ALA A 141 -7.39 -2.66 -6.78
CA ALA A 141 -6.57 -3.87 -6.76
C ALA A 141 -5.07 -3.60 -6.51
N PRO A 142 -4.41 -2.58 -7.10
CA PRO A 142 -2.99 -2.32 -6.85
C PRO A 142 -2.65 -2.06 -5.39
N VAL A 143 -3.51 -1.34 -4.67
CA VAL A 143 -3.32 -1.04 -3.24
C VAL A 143 -3.47 -2.32 -2.41
N VAL A 144 -4.51 -3.10 -2.68
CA VAL A 144 -4.74 -4.39 -1.97
C VAL A 144 -3.59 -5.36 -2.24
N ASP A 145 -3.16 -5.52 -3.49
CA ASP A 145 -2.07 -6.42 -3.86
C ASP A 145 -0.73 -6.05 -3.17
N ALA A 146 -0.41 -4.75 -3.09
CA ALA A 146 0.79 -4.27 -2.40
C ALA A 146 0.70 -4.50 -0.87
N ALA A 147 -0.42 -4.15 -0.26
CA ALA A 147 -0.68 -4.35 1.16
C ALA A 147 -0.61 -5.84 1.54
N HIS A 148 -1.30 -6.69 0.79
CA HIS A 148 -1.33 -8.14 1.01
C HIS A 148 0.04 -8.79 0.89
N ARG A 149 0.88 -8.37 -0.08
CA ARG A 149 2.28 -8.83 -0.20
C ARG A 149 3.08 -8.54 1.07
N ASN A 150 2.74 -7.47 1.76
CA ASN A 150 3.34 -7.04 3.02
C ASN A 150 2.56 -7.48 4.27
N GLY A 151 1.49 -8.27 4.11
CA GLY A 151 0.68 -8.81 5.21
C GLY A 151 -0.16 -7.77 5.95
N VAL A 152 -0.57 -6.71 5.25
CA VAL A 152 -1.44 -5.65 5.78
C VAL A 152 -2.84 -5.84 5.18
N PRO A 153 -3.87 -6.09 6.01
CA PRO A 153 -5.25 -6.12 5.56
C PRO A 153 -5.72 -4.72 5.13
N VAL A 154 -6.60 -4.68 4.12
CA VAL A 154 -7.17 -3.46 3.57
C VAL A 154 -8.68 -3.45 3.75
N LEU A 155 -9.21 -2.38 4.32
CA LEU A 155 -10.63 -2.15 4.48
C LEU A 155 -11.14 -1.15 3.44
N GLY A 156 -12.32 -1.41 2.88
CA GLY A 156 -13.11 -0.41 2.19
C GLY A 156 -13.81 0.54 3.16
N THR A 157 -14.40 1.61 2.66
CA THR A 157 -15.10 2.62 3.45
C THR A 157 -16.61 2.55 3.25
N VAL A 158 -17.37 2.61 4.34
CA VAL A 158 -18.78 3.00 4.37
C VAL A 158 -18.83 4.32 5.12
N PHE A 159 -19.02 5.43 4.41
CA PHE A 159 -19.07 6.78 4.97
C PHE A 159 -20.47 7.38 4.79
N LEU A 160 -21.16 7.61 5.88
CA LEU A 160 -22.46 8.30 5.93
C LEU A 160 -22.19 9.70 6.49
N PRO A 161 -21.97 10.71 5.64
CA PRO A 161 -21.48 12.02 6.07
C PRO A 161 -22.51 12.78 6.93
N PRO A 162 -22.05 13.75 7.75
CA PRO A 162 -22.93 14.71 8.42
C PRO A 162 -23.85 15.43 7.43
N THR A 163 -25.06 15.81 7.87
CA THR A 163 -26.01 16.59 7.05
C THR A 163 -25.41 17.93 6.61
N ALA A 164 -24.53 18.52 7.43
CA ALA A 164 -23.78 19.72 7.09
C ALA A 164 -22.89 19.57 5.84
N TRP A 165 -22.52 18.34 5.48
CA TRP A 165 -21.71 18.02 4.29
C TRP A 165 -22.51 17.24 3.24
N GLY A 166 -23.82 17.47 3.19
CA GLY A 166 -24.73 16.90 2.22
C GLY A 166 -25.22 15.49 2.55
N GLY A 167 -24.93 14.99 3.76
CA GLY A 167 -25.47 13.72 4.24
C GLY A 167 -27.00 13.70 4.26
N ASP A 168 -27.59 12.60 3.88
CA ASP A 168 -29.03 12.36 3.89
C ASP A 168 -29.34 11.14 4.77
N LEU A 169 -30.15 11.35 5.81
CA LEU A 169 -30.56 10.29 6.73
C LEU A 169 -31.25 9.11 6.04
N ARG A 170 -31.82 9.34 4.86
CA ARG A 170 -32.39 8.30 4.00
C ARG A 170 -31.33 7.24 3.66
N TRP A 171 -30.09 7.63 3.35
CA TRP A 171 -29.02 6.69 3.02
C TRP A 171 -28.62 5.83 4.23
N THR A 172 -28.61 6.43 5.43
CA THR A 172 -28.37 5.67 6.67
C THR A 172 -29.48 4.64 6.91
N ARG A 173 -30.73 5.03 6.71
CA ARG A 173 -31.88 4.13 6.82
C ARG A 173 -31.88 3.05 5.73
N ASP A 174 -31.48 3.39 4.50
CA ASP A 174 -31.35 2.43 3.41
C ASP A 174 -30.30 1.36 3.73
N LEU A 175 -29.14 1.76 4.30
CA LEU A 175 -28.06 0.82 4.67
C LEU A 175 -28.56 -0.27 5.62
N VAL A 176 -29.37 0.11 6.62
CA VAL A 176 -29.85 -0.80 7.67
C VAL A 176 -31.28 -1.30 7.43
N ARG A 177 -31.81 -1.11 6.21
CA ARG A 177 -33.17 -1.57 5.86
C ARG A 177 -33.24 -3.09 5.91
N ARG A 178 -34.29 -3.60 6.60
CA ARG A 178 -34.61 -5.03 6.62
C ARG A 178 -35.50 -5.39 5.46
N ASP A 179 -35.33 -6.60 4.96
CA ASP A 179 -36.25 -7.22 3.99
C ASP A 179 -37.53 -7.79 4.70
N ALA A 180 -38.42 -8.39 3.91
CA ALA A 180 -39.63 -9.00 4.43
C ALA A 180 -39.40 -10.18 5.40
N LEU A 181 -38.19 -10.75 5.43
CA LEU A 181 -37.75 -11.80 6.33
C LEU A 181 -37.00 -11.25 7.56
N GLY A 182 -36.92 -9.93 7.71
CA GLY A 182 -36.19 -9.25 8.79
C GLY A 182 -34.67 -9.27 8.67
N GLN A 183 -34.12 -9.66 7.50
CA GLN A 183 -32.67 -9.72 7.25
C GLN A 183 -32.15 -8.39 6.72
N PHE A 184 -30.83 -8.19 6.79
CA PHE A 184 -30.13 -7.03 6.26
C PHE A 184 -29.50 -7.37 4.89
N PRO A 185 -30.14 -7.08 3.74
CA PRO A 185 -29.61 -7.46 2.44
C PRO A 185 -28.30 -6.74 2.12
N LEU A 186 -28.10 -5.49 2.57
CA LEU A 186 -26.86 -4.77 2.32
C LEU A 186 -25.68 -5.30 3.14
N ALA A 187 -25.91 -5.93 4.30
CA ALA A 187 -24.82 -6.63 5.01
C ALA A 187 -24.30 -7.82 4.17
N ALA A 188 -25.20 -8.55 3.50
CA ALA A 188 -24.79 -9.60 2.56
C ALA A 188 -24.06 -9.05 1.34
N LYS A 189 -24.54 -7.91 0.78
CA LYS A 189 -23.89 -7.25 -0.36
C LYS A 189 -22.49 -6.75 -0.03
N LEU A 190 -22.27 -6.16 1.13
CA LEU A 190 -20.92 -5.74 1.56
C LEU A 190 -19.95 -6.92 1.64
N VAL A 191 -20.41 -8.08 2.12
CA VAL A 191 -19.58 -9.30 2.15
C VAL A 191 -19.32 -9.80 0.72
N GLU A 192 -20.33 -9.80 -0.15
CA GLU A 192 -20.22 -10.19 -1.56
C GLU A 192 -19.18 -9.34 -2.29
N VAL A 193 -19.24 -8.00 -2.15
CA VAL A 193 -18.28 -7.07 -2.74
C VAL A 193 -16.87 -7.33 -2.23
N ALA A 194 -16.67 -7.39 -0.90
CA ALA A 194 -15.34 -7.61 -0.33
C ALA A 194 -14.72 -8.92 -0.83
N THR A 195 -15.52 -9.96 -0.96
CA THR A 195 -15.09 -11.28 -1.48
C THR A 195 -14.76 -11.21 -2.98
N ALA A 196 -15.60 -10.55 -3.78
CA ALA A 196 -15.41 -10.44 -5.23
C ALA A 196 -14.17 -9.63 -5.59
N TYR A 197 -13.90 -8.55 -4.86
CA TYR A 197 -12.74 -7.70 -5.08
C TYR A 197 -11.49 -8.16 -4.32
N GLY A 198 -11.64 -9.05 -3.31
CA GLY A 198 -10.52 -9.67 -2.59
C GLY A 198 -9.86 -8.77 -1.56
N PHE A 199 -10.60 -7.91 -0.85
CA PHE A 199 -10.11 -7.11 0.26
C PHE A 199 -10.73 -7.58 1.60
N ASP A 200 -10.29 -7.01 2.75
CA ASP A 200 -10.39 -7.70 4.04
C ASP A 200 -11.48 -7.16 4.97
N GLY A 201 -12.35 -6.28 4.52
CA GLY A 201 -13.45 -5.80 5.35
C GLY A 201 -13.82 -4.35 5.17
N TRP A 202 -14.48 -3.77 6.19
CA TRP A 202 -15.08 -2.45 6.08
C TRP A 202 -14.82 -1.58 7.30
N PHE A 203 -14.47 -0.33 7.05
CA PHE A 203 -14.52 0.76 8.00
C PHE A 203 -15.88 1.44 7.90
N VAL A 204 -16.68 1.36 8.98
CA VAL A 204 -18.06 1.88 8.99
C VAL A 204 -18.10 3.17 9.80
N ASN A 205 -18.34 4.27 9.11
CA ASN A 205 -18.44 5.61 9.65
C ASN A 205 -19.84 6.18 9.44
N ALA A 206 -20.63 6.26 10.54
CA ALA A 206 -22.02 6.73 10.51
C ALA A 206 -22.11 8.09 11.24
N GLU A 207 -22.04 9.18 10.48
CA GLU A 207 -22.03 10.56 11.00
C GLU A 207 -23.27 11.37 10.61
N THR A 208 -24.25 10.78 9.91
CA THR A 208 -25.46 11.50 9.54
C THR A 208 -26.35 11.71 10.75
N ASP A 209 -26.51 12.95 11.16
CA ASP A 209 -27.32 13.37 12.31
C ASP A 209 -28.84 13.26 12.03
N GLY A 210 -29.65 13.37 13.10
CA GLY A 210 -31.11 13.28 13.04
C GLY A 210 -31.66 11.86 13.20
N GLY A 211 -30.82 10.90 13.55
CA GLY A 211 -31.26 9.52 13.89
C GLY A 211 -32.05 9.44 15.20
N ASP A 212 -32.72 8.30 15.39
CA ASP A 212 -33.50 7.97 16.57
C ASP A 212 -33.07 6.61 17.14
N ALA A 213 -33.61 6.23 18.30
CA ALA A 213 -33.27 4.99 18.98
C ALA A 213 -33.57 3.73 18.14
N ALA A 214 -34.57 3.77 17.26
CA ALA A 214 -34.87 2.67 16.36
C ALA A 214 -33.77 2.51 15.31
N LEU A 215 -33.30 3.62 14.73
CA LEU A 215 -32.17 3.62 13.80
C LEU A 215 -30.87 3.14 14.47
N GLY A 216 -30.60 3.60 15.71
CA GLY A 216 -29.45 3.12 16.48
C GLY A 216 -29.48 1.61 16.74
N ALA A 217 -30.63 1.08 17.10
CA ALA A 217 -30.83 -0.36 17.30
C ALA A 217 -30.66 -1.16 15.99
N ASP A 218 -31.21 -0.67 14.87
CA ASP A 218 -31.03 -1.31 13.57
C ASP A 218 -29.58 -1.22 13.07
N MET A 219 -28.89 -0.11 13.28
CA MET A 219 -27.47 0.03 12.93
C MET A 219 -26.62 -0.96 13.75
N LEU A 220 -26.85 -1.08 15.04
CA LEU A 220 -26.14 -2.05 15.88
C LEU A 220 -26.38 -3.49 15.42
N ALA A 221 -27.64 -3.81 15.12
CA ALA A 221 -28.00 -5.14 14.62
C ALA A 221 -27.36 -5.42 13.23
N PHE A 222 -27.32 -4.40 12.36
CA PHE A 222 -26.65 -4.45 11.05
C PHE A 222 -25.15 -4.72 11.20
N VAL A 223 -24.43 -3.98 12.05
CA VAL A 223 -22.99 -4.17 12.29
C VAL A 223 -22.71 -5.60 12.80
N ARG A 224 -23.51 -6.07 13.74
CA ARG A 224 -23.40 -7.47 14.25
C ARG A 224 -23.62 -8.50 13.15
N GLU A 225 -24.62 -8.30 12.29
CA GLU A 225 -24.91 -9.20 11.17
C GLU A 225 -23.81 -9.15 10.11
N LEU A 226 -23.28 -7.94 9.78
CA LEU A 226 -22.17 -7.77 8.86
C LEU A 226 -20.93 -8.53 9.36
N LYS A 227 -20.58 -8.37 10.66
CA LYS A 227 -19.48 -9.12 11.28
C LYS A 227 -19.72 -10.63 11.23
N ARG A 228 -20.91 -11.07 11.60
CA ARG A 228 -21.26 -12.51 11.60
C ARG A 228 -21.15 -13.13 10.21
N ARG A 229 -21.65 -12.43 9.16
CA ARG A 229 -21.56 -12.91 7.77
C ARG A 229 -20.13 -12.86 7.26
N GLY A 230 -19.41 -11.80 7.57
CA GLY A 230 -18.03 -11.59 7.13
C GLY A 230 -17.04 -12.56 7.77
N ALA A 231 -17.34 -13.12 8.95
CA ALA A 231 -16.44 -14.01 9.69
C ALA A 231 -15.99 -15.24 8.88
N ALA A 232 -16.90 -15.84 8.09
CA ALA A 232 -16.59 -16.99 7.24
C ALA A 232 -15.59 -16.64 6.11
N ALA A 233 -15.57 -15.39 5.67
CA ALA A 233 -14.65 -14.87 4.67
C ALA A 233 -13.41 -14.18 5.31
N GLY A 234 -13.28 -14.21 6.64
CA GLY A 234 -12.19 -13.56 7.36
C GLY A 234 -12.25 -12.03 7.36
N LEU A 235 -13.41 -11.44 7.06
CA LEU A 235 -13.56 -9.99 6.98
C LEU A 235 -13.54 -9.36 8.37
N ARG A 236 -12.95 -8.16 8.44
CA ARG A 236 -12.85 -7.32 9.63
C ARG A 236 -13.81 -6.13 9.51
N ILE A 237 -14.39 -5.74 10.63
CA ILE A 237 -15.28 -4.58 10.73
C ILE A 237 -14.71 -3.63 11.76
N THR A 238 -14.35 -2.43 11.34
CA THR A 238 -13.96 -1.33 12.23
C THR A 238 -15.10 -0.32 12.31
N TRP A 239 -15.53 0.00 13.50
CA TRP A 239 -16.57 1.00 13.78
C TRP A 239 -15.92 2.35 14.11
N TYR A 240 -16.46 3.43 13.57
CA TYR A 240 -16.08 4.79 13.97
C TYR A 240 -17.03 5.33 15.05
N ASP A 241 -16.49 5.99 16.04
CA ASP A 241 -17.17 6.38 17.27
C ASP A 241 -18.08 7.63 17.13
N ALA A 242 -18.87 7.73 16.08
CA ALA A 242 -19.78 8.85 15.88
C ALA A 242 -21.21 8.57 16.34
N MET A 243 -21.86 7.55 15.79
CA MET A 243 -23.21 7.18 16.16
C MET A 243 -23.22 6.42 17.50
N ALA A 244 -24.06 6.84 18.42
CA ALA A 244 -24.36 6.18 19.69
C ALA A 244 -25.54 5.17 19.55
N VAL A 245 -25.74 4.32 20.56
CA VAL A 245 -26.78 3.26 20.53
C VAL A 245 -28.20 3.81 20.49
N ASP A 246 -28.41 5.08 20.85
CA ASP A 246 -29.68 5.79 20.75
C ASP A 246 -29.90 6.44 19.37
N GLY A 247 -29.00 6.21 18.41
CA GLY A 247 -29.06 6.76 17.06
C GLY A 247 -28.62 8.20 16.93
N SER A 248 -28.28 8.87 18.05
CA SER A 248 -27.71 10.22 18.02
C SER A 248 -26.26 10.17 17.52
N VAL A 249 -25.82 11.23 16.84
CA VAL A 249 -24.43 11.43 16.45
C VAL A 249 -23.77 12.41 17.40
N GLY A 250 -22.63 12.02 17.98
CA GLY A 250 -21.93 12.87 18.91
C GLY A 250 -20.59 12.24 19.28
N TRP A 251 -19.61 12.45 18.44
CA TRP A 251 -18.23 12.00 18.56
C TRP A 251 -17.74 11.98 20.01
N GLN A 252 -17.63 10.77 20.58
CA GLN A 252 -17.40 10.58 22.01
C GLN A 252 -15.94 10.85 22.43
N GLY A 253 -14.98 10.60 21.54
CA GLY A 253 -13.56 10.61 21.86
C GLY A 253 -13.21 9.59 22.95
N ALA A 254 -14.01 8.53 23.08
CA ALA A 254 -13.88 7.51 24.11
C ALA A 254 -14.72 6.26 23.79
N LEU A 255 -14.30 5.11 24.29
CA LEU A 255 -15.18 3.97 24.52
C LEU A 255 -15.94 4.19 25.83
N ASN A 256 -17.28 4.21 25.78
CA ASN A 256 -18.14 4.44 26.95
C ASN A 256 -19.49 3.72 26.83
N GLY A 257 -20.41 3.95 27.78
CA GLY A 257 -21.72 3.30 27.79
C GLY A 257 -22.61 3.59 26.58
N ARG A 258 -22.34 4.66 25.79
CA ARG A 258 -23.15 5.04 24.63
C ARG A 258 -22.72 4.30 23.36
N ASN A 259 -21.47 3.77 23.28
CA ASN A 259 -20.93 3.14 22.07
C ASN A 259 -20.32 1.75 22.30
N GLN A 260 -20.22 1.29 23.58
CA GLN A 260 -19.61 -0.02 23.88
C GLN A 260 -20.26 -1.21 23.17
N ASP A 261 -21.56 -1.16 22.86
CA ASP A 261 -22.23 -2.24 22.16
C ASP A 261 -21.86 -2.31 20.68
N PHE A 262 -21.53 -1.17 20.04
CA PHE A 262 -20.92 -1.13 18.73
C PHE A 262 -19.51 -1.73 18.76
N PHE A 263 -18.69 -1.39 19.77
CA PHE A 263 -17.37 -2.00 19.95
C PHE A 263 -17.43 -3.52 20.13
N ARG A 264 -18.43 -4.03 20.88
CA ARG A 264 -18.69 -5.48 20.99
C ARG A 264 -19.13 -6.10 19.67
N GLY A 265 -19.92 -5.35 18.90
CA GLY A 265 -20.46 -5.78 17.61
C GLY A 265 -19.46 -5.76 16.46
N ALA A 266 -18.39 -4.99 16.56
CA ALA A 266 -17.32 -4.86 15.56
C ALA A 266 -16.04 -5.60 15.98
N ASP A 267 -15.00 -5.59 15.14
CA ASP A 267 -13.68 -6.17 15.46
C ASP A 267 -12.75 -5.15 16.11
N ALA A 268 -12.96 -3.87 15.80
CA ALA A 268 -12.21 -2.76 16.37
C ALA A 268 -13.08 -1.49 16.38
N MET A 269 -12.63 -0.48 17.08
CA MET A 269 -13.27 0.84 17.07
C MET A 269 -12.23 1.94 16.90
N PHE A 270 -12.46 2.83 15.94
CA PHE A 270 -11.72 4.06 15.78
C PHE A 270 -12.35 5.12 16.71
N VAL A 271 -11.57 5.59 17.68
CA VAL A 271 -11.97 6.61 18.64
C VAL A 271 -11.72 7.99 18.03
N ASP A 272 -12.75 8.80 17.95
CA ASP A 272 -12.70 10.14 17.38
C ASP A 272 -11.57 11.01 17.95
N PHE A 273 -11.13 11.98 17.20
CA PHE A 273 -9.99 12.86 17.50
C PHE A 273 -10.16 13.73 18.75
N ARG A 274 -11.36 13.79 19.36
CA ARG A 274 -11.67 14.57 20.59
C ARG A 274 -11.28 13.86 21.88
N TRP A 275 -10.52 12.77 21.80
CA TRP A 275 -10.05 12.05 22.97
C TRP A 275 -9.17 12.91 23.89
N SER A 276 -9.10 12.51 25.15
CA SER A 276 -8.21 13.05 26.17
C SER A 276 -7.38 11.93 26.82
N PRO A 277 -6.27 12.25 27.53
CA PRO A 277 -5.51 11.24 28.25
C PRO A 277 -6.36 10.43 29.24
N ALA A 278 -7.34 11.07 29.91
CA ALA A 278 -8.24 10.41 30.84
C ALA A 278 -9.23 9.48 30.10
N SER A 279 -9.82 9.96 28.98
CA SER A 279 -10.79 9.17 28.22
C SER A 279 -10.14 7.95 27.56
N LEU A 280 -8.92 8.06 27.06
CA LEU A 280 -8.21 6.90 26.47
C LEU A 280 -7.86 5.83 27.51
N ARG A 281 -7.39 6.25 28.72
CA ARG A 281 -7.15 5.28 29.80
C ARG A 281 -8.44 4.56 30.20
N ALA A 282 -9.51 5.31 30.44
CA ALA A 282 -10.81 4.73 30.78
C ALA A 282 -11.35 3.82 29.68
N SER A 283 -11.13 4.16 28.42
CA SER A 283 -11.51 3.35 27.25
C SER A 283 -10.77 2.02 27.21
N GLY A 284 -9.45 2.04 27.41
CA GLY A 284 -8.63 0.82 27.46
C GLY A 284 -9.05 -0.11 28.62
N GLU A 285 -9.30 0.46 29.81
CA GLU A 285 -9.79 -0.28 30.97
C GLU A 285 -11.20 -0.85 30.73
N LEU A 286 -12.07 -0.09 30.06
CA LEU A 286 -13.41 -0.58 29.71
C LEU A 286 -13.33 -1.72 28.69
N ALA A 287 -12.48 -1.61 27.67
CA ALA A 287 -12.26 -2.70 26.70
C ALA A 287 -11.87 -4.00 27.42
N GLU A 288 -10.93 -3.94 28.37
CA GLU A 288 -10.51 -5.12 29.16
C GLU A 288 -11.64 -5.67 30.04
N ARG A 289 -12.43 -4.81 30.69
CA ARG A 289 -13.64 -5.24 31.43
C ARG A 289 -14.67 -5.91 30.54
N LEU A 290 -14.74 -5.55 29.26
CA LEU A 290 -15.60 -6.17 28.26
C LEU A 290 -14.99 -7.47 27.67
N GLY A 291 -13.82 -7.91 28.17
CA GLY A 291 -13.11 -9.09 27.65
C GLY A 291 -12.47 -8.90 26.28
N ARG A 292 -12.19 -7.63 25.92
CA ARG A 292 -11.59 -7.23 24.63
C ARG A 292 -10.17 -6.71 24.85
N ASP A 293 -9.34 -6.81 23.79
CA ASP A 293 -8.01 -6.21 23.81
C ASP A 293 -8.11 -4.68 23.69
N ARG A 294 -7.44 -3.95 24.61
CA ARG A 294 -7.36 -2.48 24.56
C ARG A 294 -6.75 -1.98 23.24
N TYR A 295 -5.94 -2.78 22.59
CA TYR A 295 -5.30 -2.47 21.31
C TYR A 295 -6.22 -2.71 20.09
N GLU A 296 -7.49 -3.04 20.31
CA GLU A 296 -8.57 -2.97 19.31
C GLU A 296 -9.23 -1.59 19.26
N LEU A 297 -8.78 -0.66 20.11
CA LEU A 297 -9.15 0.76 20.08
C LEU A 297 -8.06 1.56 19.36
N TRP A 298 -8.46 2.33 18.35
CA TRP A 298 -7.58 3.17 17.54
C TRP A 298 -7.82 4.64 17.90
N ALA A 299 -6.97 5.27 18.71
CA ALA A 299 -7.06 6.70 18.96
C ALA A 299 -6.80 7.47 17.66
N GLY A 300 -7.74 8.29 17.23
CA GLY A 300 -7.61 9.09 16.01
C GLY A 300 -6.49 10.12 16.15
N VAL A 301 -5.59 10.15 15.17
CA VAL A 301 -4.51 11.13 15.04
C VAL A 301 -4.64 11.79 13.68
N ASP A 302 -5.08 13.05 13.68
CA ASP A 302 -5.23 13.84 12.47
C ASP A 302 -3.88 14.41 12.04
N VAL A 303 -3.41 13.97 10.87
CA VAL A 303 -2.16 14.44 10.26
C VAL A 303 -2.39 15.12 8.90
N GLU A 304 -3.66 15.30 8.50
CA GLU A 304 -4.04 15.86 7.21
C GLU A 304 -3.45 17.24 6.96
N ALA A 305 -3.47 18.13 7.96
CA ALA A 305 -3.04 19.52 7.80
C ALA A 305 -1.56 19.76 8.12
N HIS A 306 -0.98 19.00 9.06
CA HIS A 306 0.31 19.32 9.66
C HIS A 306 1.32 18.17 9.66
N GLY A 307 0.93 16.95 9.26
CA GLY A 307 1.82 15.80 9.15
C GLY A 307 2.60 15.52 10.44
N TRP A 308 3.92 15.49 10.36
CA TRP A 308 4.79 15.32 11.55
C TRP A 308 4.81 16.55 12.51
N ASP A 309 4.27 17.69 12.12
CA ASP A 309 4.13 18.88 12.96
C ASP A 309 2.76 18.94 13.66
N SER A 310 1.93 17.89 13.54
CA SER A 310 0.66 17.75 14.24
C SER A 310 0.89 17.70 15.75
N SER A 311 0.08 18.48 16.52
CA SER A 311 0.13 18.51 17.98
C SER A 311 -0.60 17.29 18.55
N VAL A 312 0.14 16.31 19.08
CA VAL A 312 -0.40 15.05 19.62
C VAL A 312 0.20 14.79 21.00
N ASP A 313 -0.64 14.51 21.99
CA ASP A 313 -0.19 13.97 23.29
C ASP A 313 0.13 12.48 23.15
N TRP A 314 1.32 12.20 22.63
CA TRP A 314 1.79 10.84 22.41
C TRP A 314 1.88 9.99 23.67
N ASP A 315 2.14 10.60 24.83
CA ASP A 315 2.24 9.87 26.10
C ASP A 315 0.87 9.42 26.61
N ALA A 316 -0.22 10.01 26.10
CA ALA A 316 -1.57 9.54 26.33
C ALA A 316 -1.90 8.25 25.55
N ILE A 317 -1.23 8.01 24.42
CA ILE A 317 -1.48 6.85 23.54
C ILE A 317 -0.40 5.81 23.73
N VAL A 318 0.87 6.18 23.47
CA VAL A 318 2.03 5.29 23.36
C VAL A 318 3.23 5.81 24.18
N PRO A 319 3.13 5.84 25.50
CA PRO A 319 4.22 6.28 26.37
C PRO A 319 5.47 5.41 26.19
N ARG A 320 6.67 6.03 26.36
CA ARG A 320 7.96 5.33 26.17
C ARG A 320 8.37 4.48 27.37
N ASP A 321 7.97 4.90 28.57
CA ASP A 321 8.42 4.38 29.88
C ASP A 321 7.52 3.29 30.48
N ARG A 322 6.30 3.12 29.95
CA ARG A 322 5.30 2.17 30.41
C ARG A 322 4.58 1.48 29.24
N ALA A 323 3.65 0.59 29.54
CA ALA A 323 2.82 -0.05 28.53
C ALA A 323 1.99 0.99 27.75
N HIS A 324 1.82 0.76 26.46
CA HIS A 324 0.96 1.57 25.60
C HIS A 324 -0.48 1.53 26.11
N VAL A 325 -1.22 2.64 25.96
CA VAL A 325 -2.58 2.78 26.46
C VAL A 325 -3.58 2.15 25.52
N VAL A 326 -3.53 2.50 24.23
CA VAL A 326 -4.35 1.97 23.14
C VAL A 326 -3.52 1.98 21.85
N SER A 327 -4.08 1.49 20.75
CA SER A 327 -3.55 1.69 19.39
C SER A 327 -3.88 3.08 18.85
N TYR A 328 -3.38 3.45 17.67
CA TYR A 328 -3.78 4.69 17.02
C TYR A 328 -3.99 4.55 15.53
N GLY A 329 -4.84 5.42 14.98
CA GLY A 329 -5.14 5.53 13.56
C GLY A 329 -4.69 6.88 13.02
N LEU A 330 -3.82 6.88 12.01
CA LEU A 330 -3.37 8.07 11.30
C LEU A 330 -4.40 8.44 10.24
N TYR A 331 -4.96 9.63 10.33
CA TYR A 331 -5.87 10.14 9.33
C TYR A 331 -5.13 10.98 8.31
N ARG A 332 -5.15 10.53 7.04
CA ARG A 332 -4.56 11.15 5.86
C ARG A 332 -3.04 11.36 5.89
N PRO A 333 -2.26 10.30 6.15
CA PRO A 333 -0.79 10.39 6.14
C PRO A 333 -0.22 10.66 4.74
N GLU A 334 -1.02 10.60 3.66
CA GLU A 334 -0.63 11.06 2.32
C GLU A 334 -0.29 12.56 2.28
N TRP A 335 -0.46 13.26 3.40
CA TRP A 335 0.12 14.57 3.63
C TRP A 335 1.62 14.63 3.27
N THR A 336 2.36 13.53 3.49
CA THR A 336 3.79 13.43 3.12
C THR A 336 4.06 13.70 1.64
N ARG A 337 3.08 13.46 0.77
CA ARG A 337 3.09 13.87 -0.64
C ARG A 337 2.43 15.23 -0.82
N GLY A 338 1.25 15.42 -0.23
CA GLY A 338 0.38 16.56 -0.46
C GLY A 338 0.97 17.92 -0.07
N HIS A 339 1.80 17.97 0.98
CA HIS A 339 2.43 19.22 1.46
C HIS A 339 3.62 19.68 0.58
N LEU A 340 4.14 18.80 -0.27
CA LEU A 340 5.24 19.14 -1.17
C LEU A 340 4.71 20.02 -2.33
N PRO A 341 5.56 20.93 -2.86
CA PRO A 341 5.16 21.81 -3.95
C PRO A 341 4.77 21.02 -5.21
N GLU A 342 4.04 21.67 -6.08
CA GLU A 342 3.76 21.16 -7.42
C GLU A 342 5.06 20.89 -8.18
N GLY A 343 5.10 19.82 -9.00
CA GLY A 343 6.32 19.37 -9.68
C GLY A 343 7.30 18.60 -8.79
N ARG A 344 6.84 18.15 -7.61
CA ARG A 344 7.63 17.27 -6.72
C ARG A 344 8.10 16.02 -7.45
N THR A 345 9.27 15.57 -7.08
CA THR A 345 9.85 14.33 -7.61
C THR A 345 9.50 13.14 -6.70
N PRO A 346 9.48 11.89 -7.23
CA PRO A 346 9.36 10.69 -6.41
C PRO A 346 10.39 10.62 -5.27
N GLY A 347 11.62 11.09 -5.50
CA GLY A 347 12.67 11.13 -4.46
C GLY A 347 12.32 12.08 -3.31
N GLN A 348 11.76 13.26 -3.60
CA GLN A 348 11.30 14.20 -2.57
C GLN A 348 10.15 13.61 -1.76
N PHE A 349 9.19 12.95 -2.42
CA PHE A 349 8.11 12.26 -1.74
C PHE A 349 8.63 11.18 -0.78
N HIS A 350 9.50 10.27 -1.26
CA HIS A 350 10.04 9.21 -0.39
C HIS A 350 10.89 9.75 0.76
N ALA A 351 11.61 10.85 0.59
CA ALA A 351 12.35 11.50 1.68
C ALA A 351 11.40 12.05 2.77
N ALA A 352 10.28 12.67 2.35
CA ALA A 352 9.25 13.14 3.29
C ALA A 352 8.54 11.96 3.98
N ASP A 353 8.22 10.92 3.23
CA ASP A 353 7.58 9.70 3.75
C ASP A 353 8.51 8.97 4.74
N ASP A 354 9.81 8.82 4.42
CA ASP A 354 10.80 8.25 5.33
C ASP A 354 10.87 9.06 6.64
N ARG A 355 10.90 10.41 6.57
CA ARG A 355 10.89 11.25 7.79
C ARG A 355 9.64 11.02 8.63
N PHE A 356 8.47 10.95 8.02
CA PHE A 356 7.21 10.74 8.72
C PHE A 356 7.20 9.39 9.47
N TRP A 357 7.59 8.31 8.80
CA TRP A 357 7.51 6.96 9.34
C TRP A 357 8.69 6.57 10.24
N THR A 358 9.88 7.16 10.03
CA THR A 358 11.12 6.74 10.72
C THR A 358 11.78 7.82 11.57
N GLY A 359 11.25 9.05 11.53
CA GLY A 359 11.76 10.18 12.29
C GLY A 359 12.74 11.07 11.51
N ARG A 360 13.07 12.23 12.09
CA ARG A 360 13.90 13.25 11.49
C ARG A 360 15.29 12.77 11.07
N SER A 361 15.84 11.80 11.77
CA SER A 361 17.16 11.21 11.47
C SER A 361 17.16 10.34 10.21
N LEU A 362 16.00 9.99 9.66
CA LEU A 362 15.80 8.98 8.62
C LEU A 362 16.39 7.61 8.98
N ASP A 363 16.63 7.35 10.26
CA ASP A 363 17.15 6.10 10.80
C ASP A 363 16.24 5.59 11.91
N PRO A 364 15.44 4.55 11.66
CA PRO A 364 14.49 4.04 12.64
C PRO A 364 15.13 3.54 13.93
N SER A 365 16.45 3.35 13.98
CA SER A 365 17.17 2.96 15.20
C SER A 365 17.49 4.14 16.14
N GLN A 366 17.31 5.38 15.67
CA GLN A 366 17.58 6.58 16.44
C GLN A 366 16.32 7.06 17.19
N PRO A 367 16.46 7.78 18.30
CA PRO A 367 15.34 8.41 18.99
C PRO A 367 14.79 9.59 18.19
N ASP A 368 13.50 9.87 18.33
CA ASP A 368 12.91 11.12 17.85
C ASP A 368 13.39 12.31 18.69
N THR A 369 13.67 13.42 18.00
CA THR A 369 14.24 14.63 18.60
C THR A 369 13.39 15.88 18.40
N ASP A 370 12.31 15.80 17.61
CA ASP A 370 11.48 16.95 17.20
C ASP A 370 10.03 16.91 17.71
N GLY A 371 9.71 16.02 18.65
CA GLY A 371 8.35 15.90 19.20
C GLY A 371 7.43 14.98 18.42
N TRP A 372 7.68 14.73 17.14
CA TRP A 372 6.98 13.71 16.38
C TRP A 372 7.36 12.30 16.86
N ARG A 373 6.36 11.48 17.16
CA ARG A 373 6.60 10.08 17.54
C ARG A 373 6.46 9.21 16.30
N ALA A 374 7.53 9.10 15.54
CA ALA A 374 7.54 8.31 14.31
C ALA A 374 7.13 6.85 14.57
N PRO A 375 6.29 6.26 13.72
CA PRO A 375 5.81 4.87 13.86
C PRO A 375 6.89 3.84 14.15
N ALA A 376 8.05 3.95 13.53
CA ALA A 376 9.20 3.05 13.75
C ALA A 376 9.75 3.09 15.19
N THR A 377 9.47 4.14 15.96
CA THR A 377 9.86 4.26 17.38
C THR A 377 8.81 3.72 18.35
N VAL A 378 7.63 3.36 17.82
CA VAL A 378 6.48 2.86 18.59
C VAL A 378 6.30 1.36 18.43
N VAL A 379 6.30 0.87 17.18
CA VAL A 379 6.06 -0.54 16.85
C VAL A 379 7.27 -1.18 16.21
N ALA A 380 7.44 -2.50 16.40
CA ALA A 380 8.44 -3.27 15.68
C ALA A 380 8.10 -3.30 14.18
N ASP A 381 9.12 -3.22 13.33
CA ASP A 381 8.99 -3.53 11.91
C ASP A 381 8.49 -4.98 11.73
N ARG A 382 7.55 -5.20 10.81
CA ARG A 382 7.04 -6.53 10.50
C ARG A 382 7.46 -6.92 9.09
N SER A 383 7.69 -8.21 8.88
CA SER A 383 8.18 -8.72 7.61
C SER A 383 7.42 -9.96 7.17
N THR A 384 7.30 -10.12 5.85
CA THR A 384 6.77 -11.31 5.18
C THR A 384 7.87 -12.11 4.48
N VAL A 385 9.15 -11.76 4.70
CA VAL A 385 10.30 -12.41 4.06
C VAL A 385 10.68 -13.66 4.86
N ASP A 386 9.92 -14.74 4.67
CA ASP A 386 10.01 -15.98 5.45
C ASP A 386 10.24 -17.26 4.62
N ARG A 387 10.24 -17.15 3.30
CA ARG A 387 10.38 -18.28 2.38
C ARG A 387 11.20 -17.94 1.14
N LEU A 388 11.78 -18.99 0.52
CA LEU A 388 12.46 -18.90 -0.77
C LEU A 388 11.49 -19.25 -1.92
N PRO A 389 11.71 -18.67 -3.12
CA PRO A 389 12.68 -17.62 -3.39
C PRO A 389 12.22 -16.26 -2.85
N PHE A 390 13.17 -15.38 -2.55
CA PHE A 390 12.94 -13.98 -2.25
C PHE A 390 13.75 -13.12 -3.20
N ALA A 391 13.12 -12.12 -3.82
CA ALA A 391 13.84 -11.12 -4.60
C ALA A 391 13.18 -9.74 -4.49
N THR A 392 14.00 -8.73 -4.69
CA THR A 392 13.62 -7.32 -4.81
C THR A 392 14.52 -6.63 -5.83
N SER A 393 13.96 -5.74 -6.61
CA SER A 393 14.67 -4.74 -7.41
C SER A 393 14.55 -3.34 -6.81
N PHE A 394 14.02 -3.23 -5.59
CA PHE A 394 13.74 -1.98 -4.88
C PHE A 394 12.74 -1.09 -5.61
N ASN A 395 11.88 -1.70 -6.42
CA ASN A 395 10.83 -1.00 -7.16
C ASN A 395 9.75 -0.50 -6.20
N THR A 396 9.59 0.82 -6.14
CA THR A 396 8.64 1.49 -5.24
C THR A 396 7.20 1.49 -5.75
N GLY A 397 6.94 0.96 -6.95
CA GLY A 397 5.60 0.93 -7.55
C GLY A 397 5.25 2.17 -8.35
N HIS A 398 6.21 3.07 -8.57
CA HIS A 398 6.10 4.20 -9.48
C HIS A 398 7.49 4.60 -10.01
N GLY A 399 7.55 5.40 -11.06
CA GLY A 399 8.81 5.84 -11.61
C GLY A 399 8.66 6.75 -12.82
N LEU A 400 9.75 7.47 -13.11
CA LEU A 400 9.87 8.34 -14.28
C LEU A 400 10.09 7.54 -15.58
N ARG A 401 10.52 6.29 -15.45
CA ARG A 401 10.83 5.36 -16.53
C ARG A 401 10.63 3.93 -16.05
N TRP A 402 10.53 3.00 -17.00
CA TRP A 402 10.62 1.57 -16.70
C TRP A 402 11.93 0.99 -17.21
N TYR A 403 12.67 0.32 -16.34
CA TYR A 403 13.94 -0.30 -16.65
C TYR A 403 13.82 -1.83 -16.74
N GLU A 404 14.54 -2.44 -17.67
CA GLU A 404 14.78 -3.88 -17.77
C GLU A 404 16.28 -4.14 -17.93
N ARG A 405 16.87 -4.85 -16.98
CA ARG A 405 18.31 -5.18 -16.97
C ARG A 405 19.21 -3.95 -17.13
N GLY A 406 18.87 -2.86 -16.46
CA GLY A 406 19.61 -1.60 -16.48
C GLY A 406 19.45 -0.78 -17.77
N ARG A 407 18.46 -1.10 -18.61
CA ARG A 407 18.14 -0.35 -19.83
C ARG A 407 16.72 0.20 -19.77
N VAL A 408 16.52 1.37 -20.29
CA VAL A 408 15.19 1.97 -20.39
C VAL A 408 14.34 1.18 -21.40
N ALA A 409 13.29 0.53 -20.92
CA ALA A 409 12.31 -0.19 -21.74
C ALA A 409 11.04 0.65 -22.00
N SER A 410 10.79 1.68 -21.19
CA SER A 410 9.81 2.74 -21.44
C SER A 410 10.30 4.05 -20.82
N GLY A 411 10.24 5.13 -21.57
CA GLY A 411 10.58 6.48 -21.12
C GLY A 411 9.39 7.25 -20.51
N ALA A 412 8.22 6.63 -20.43
CA ALA A 412 7.02 7.24 -19.87
C ALA A 412 6.99 7.08 -18.34
N GLU A 413 6.44 8.08 -17.68
CA GLU A 413 6.08 7.98 -16.27
C GLU A 413 4.99 6.94 -16.04
N TRP A 414 4.95 6.40 -14.82
CA TRP A 414 3.96 5.39 -14.45
C TRP A 414 3.85 5.26 -12.94
N ASN A 415 2.71 4.76 -12.49
CA ASN A 415 2.52 4.21 -11.15
C ASN A 415 1.63 2.96 -11.20
N HIS A 416 1.89 2.00 -10.36
CA HIS A 416 1.06 0.81 -10.11
C HIS A 416 1.57 0.10 -8.85
N LEU A 417 0.90 0.29 -7.72
CA LEU A 417 1.36 -0.27 -6.44
C LEU A 417 1.44 -1.81 -6.44
N GLY A 418 0.62 -2.50 -7.21
CA GLY A 418 0.71 -3.96 -7.35
C GLY A 418 2.06 -4.46 -7.89
N LEU A 419 2.83 -3.59 -8.56
CA LEU A 419 4.20 -3.89 -9.03
C LEU A 419 5.28 -3.55 -7.99
N GLN A 420 4.91 -2.93 -6.88
CA GLN A 420 5.84 -2.61 -5.78
C GLN A 420 6.48 -3.88 -5.23
N ASP A 421 7.77 -3.80 -4.96
CA ASP A 421 8.51 -4.87 -4.30
C ASP A 421 8.24 -4.89 -2.78
N ARG A 422 8.64 -5.98 -2.12
CA ARG A 422 8.86 -5.93 -0.68
C ARG A 422 10.08 -5.05 -0.44
N LEU A 423 9.82 -3.81 -0.02
CA LEU A 423 10.85 -2.81 0.21
C LEU A 423 11.52 -3.02 1.58
N PRO A 424 12.75 -2.52 1.78
CA PRO A 424 13.42 -2.65 3.08
C PRO A 424 12.56 -2.08 4.21
N GLY A 425 12.25 -2.87 5.23
CA GLY A 425 11.50 -2.44 6.42
C GLY A 425 12.38 -1.68 7.42
N ARG A 426 13.70 -1.83 7.33
CA ARG A 426 14.69 -1.20 8.23
C ARG A 426 15.41 -0.01 7.58
N ARG A 427 14.76 0.68 6.71
CA ARG A 427 15.33 1.85 6.04
C ARG A 427 15.20 3.09 6.91
N TRP A 428 16.28 3.86 7.19
CA TRP A 428 17.61 3.48 6.71
C TRP A 428 18.53 3.30 7.91
N VAL A 429 18.56 2.10 8.47
CA VAL A 429 19.49 1.79 9.55
C VAL A 429 20.88 1.64 8.98
N VAL A 430 21.77 2.59 9.31
CA VAL A 430 23.16 2.58 8.88
C VAL A 430 24.07 2.54 10.10
N ARG A 431 24.87 1.48 10.25
CA ARG A 431 25.84 1.33 11.32
C ARG A 431 27.25 1.59 10.80
N SER A 432 27.90 2.63 11.30
CA SER A 432 29.30 2.97 11.00
C SER A 432 29.98 3.52 12.25
N ALA A 433 31.26 3.20 12.42
CA ALA A 433 32.09 3.83 13.45
C ALA A 433 32.58 5.23 13.03
N GLY A 434 32.46 5.56 11.77
CA GLY A 434 32.79 6.86 11.19
C GLY A 434 31.56 7.59 10.63
N ARG A 435 31.76 8.32 9.53
CA ARG A 435 30.70 9.03 8.83
C ARG A 435 29.65 8.05 8.31
N ARG A 436 28.39 8.45 8.40
CA ARG A 436 27.26 7.67 7.88
C ARG A 436 26.94 8.18 6.47
N PRO A 437 27.02 7.32 5.44
CA PRO A 437 26.51 7.68 4.12
C PRO A 437 24.99 7.81 4.16
N ALA A 438 24.44 8.66 3.30
CA ALA A 438 23.01 8.73 3.05
C ALA A 438 22.55 7.51 2.25
N VAL A 439 21.33 7.04 2.53
CA VAL A 439 20.68 5.97 1.79
C VAL A 439 19.30 6.46 1.37
N SER A 440 18.91 6.22 0.13
CA SER A 440 17.62 6.63 -0.42
C SER A 440 17.20 5.75 -1.59
N PHE A 441 15.94 5.84 -2.00
CA PHE A 441 15.56 5.40 -3.34
C PHE A 441 16.04 6.41 -4.39
N ASP A 442 16.47 5.88 -5.52
CA ASP A 442 16.93 6.65 -6.68
C ASP A 442 16.07 6.30 -7.90
N PHE A 443 15.65 7.32 -8.64
CA PHE A 443 14.76 7.21 -9.80
C PHE A 443 15.44 7.54 -11.12
N ASP A 444 16.72 7.93 -11.08
CA ASP A 444 17.51 8.28 -12.27
C ASP A 444 17.98 7.03 -13.02
N ASP A 445 18.26 5.94 -12.27
CA ASP A 445 18.69 4.67 -12.85
C ASP A 445 18.28 3.48 -11.98
N ALA A 446 17.87 2.40 -12.64
CA ALA A 446 17.47 1.15 -11.99
C ALA A 446 17.90 -0.08 -12.80
N TRP A 447 18.05 -1.20 -12.11
CA TRP A 447 18.23 -2.49 -12.78
C TRP A 447 16.92 -2.98 -13.39
N ARG A 448 15.81 -2.82 -12.65
CA ARG A 448 14.44 -3.20 -13.06
C ARG A 448 13.42 -2.31 -12.35
N GLY A 449 12.28 -2.09 -13.00
CA GLY A 449 11.21 -1.27 -12.43
C GLY A 449 11.50 0.22 -12.52
N GLY A 450 11.06 1.01 -11.53
CA GLY A 450 11.16 2.47 -11.55
C GLY A 450 12.28 3.04 -10.69
N SER A 451 12.92 2.24 -9.82
CA SER A 451 13.86 2.74 -8.83
C SER A 451 14.94 1.72 -8.43
N SER A 452 16.00 2.21 -7.83
CA SER A 452 17.06 1.42 -7.19
C SER A 452 17.37 2.00 -5.81
N LEU A 453 18.23 1.35 -5.04
CA LEU A 453 18.74 1.87 -3.77
C LEU A 453 20.07 2.56 -4.00
N LEU A 454 20.21 3.81 -3.55
CA LEU A 454 21.42 4.63 -3.63
C LEU A 454 22.05 4.79 -2.26
N VAL A 455 23.36 4.55 -2.16
CA VAL A 455 24.19 4.88 -1.00
C VAL A 455 25.21 5.93 -1.46
N ASP A 456 25.21 7.09 -0.82
CA ASP A 456 25.99 8.25 -1.25
C ASP A 456 26.62 8.96 -0.05
N GLY A 457 27.93 9.17 -0.06
CA GLY A 457 28.60 9.88 1.02
C GLY A 457 30.12 9.72 1.05
N ASP A 458 30.72 10.31 2.08
CA ASP A 458 32.14 10.17 2.39
C ASP A 458 32.32 9.03 3.40
N PHE A 459 33.23 8.11 3.08
CA PHE A 459 33.56 6.95 3.91
C PHE A 459 34.94 7.13 4.54
N ASP A 460 34.97 7.02 5.87
CA ASP A 460 36.19 6.94 6.68
C ASP A 460 36.24 5.64 7.51
N ALA A 461 35.15 4.90 7.55
CA ALA A 461 35.00 3.58 8.13
C ALA A 461 34.01 2.73 7.33
N PRO A 462 33.98 1.39 7.50
CA PRO A 462 32.96 0.54 6.91
C PRO A 462 31.56 0.94 7.41
N ALA A 463 30.57 0.94 6.51
CA ALA A 463 29.18 1.21 6.83
C ALA A 463 28.30 -0.01 6.49
N THR A 464 27.54 -0.50 7.46
CA THR A 464 26.56 -1.58 7.27
C THR A 464 25.18 -0.97 7.15
N VAL A 465 24.51 -1.22 6.03
CA VAL A 465 23.12 -0.88 5.79
C VAL A 465 22.25 -2.11 6.09
N GLU A 466 21.44 -2.03 7.14
CA GLU A 466 20.44 -3.06 7.45
C GLU A 466 19.25 -2.90 6.51
N LEU A 467 18.82 -3.96 5.82
CA LEU A 467 17.73 -3.87 4.86
C LEU A 467 16.47 -4.60 5.33
N TYR A 468 16.60 -5.88 5.63
CA TYR A 468 15.44 -6.74 5.90
C TYR A 468 15.58 -7.53 7.19
N ALA A 469 14.50 -7.57 7.97
CA ALA A 469 14.27 -8.68 8.89
C ALA A 469 13.73 -9.87 8.08
N THR A 470 14.26 -11.07 8.32
CA THR A 470 13.91 -12.27 7.55
C THR A 470 13.73 -13.49 8.44
N ARG A 471 13.14 -14.55 7.87
CA ARG A 471 13.15 -15.93 8.40
C ARG A 471 13.44 -16.92 7.27
N LEU A 472 14.39 -16.55 6.39
CA LEU A 472 14.71 -17.36 5.21
C LEU A 472 15.51 -18.62 5.61
N PRO A 473 15.06 -19.82 5.19
CA PRO A 473 15.85 -21.03 5.36
C PRO A 473 17.08 -20.98 4.44
N LEU A 474 18.27 -21.18 5.02
CA LEU A 474 19.52 -21.27 4.28
C LEU A 474 20.03 -22.72 4.28
N SER A 475 20.45 -23.18 3.12
CA SER A 475 21.07 -24.47 2.89
C SER A 475 22.42 -24.30 2.17
N PRO A 476 23.25 -25.34 2.04
CA PRO A 476 24.47 -25.27 1.23
C PRO A 476 24.23 -24.98 -0.26
N SER A 477 22.99 -25.18 -0.75
CA SER A 477 22.58 -24.88 -2.14
C SER A 477 22.02 -23.47 -2.30
N THR A 478 21.83 -22.72 -1.21
CA THR A 478 21.32 -21.35 -1.26
C THR A 478 22.34 -20.42 -1.92
N VAL A 479 21.87 -19.65 -2.88
CA VAL A 479 22.62 -18.61 -3.59
C VAL A 479 22.00 -17.26 -3.31
N VAL A 480 22.85 -16.27 -3.01
CA VAL A 480 22.44 -14.85 -2.93
C VAL A 480 23.05 -14.09 -4.10
N GLU A 481 22.23 -13.34 -4.80
CA GLU A 481 22.66 -12.51 -5.92
C GLU A 481 22.47 -11.04 -5.56
N LEU A 482 23.54 -10.23 -5.77
CA LEU A 482 23.53 -8.79 -5.63
C LEU A 482 23.82 -8.18 -7.00
N THR A 483 22.86 -7.45 -7.56
CA THR A 483 23.09 -6.67 -8.78
C THR A 483 23.32 -5.22 -8.37
N HIS A 484 24.52 -4.71 -8.63
CA HIS A 484 24.98 -3.44 -8.10
C HIS A 484 25.98 -2.75 -9.03
N ARG A 485 26.27 -1.47 -8.79
CA ARG A 485 27.31 -0.70 -9.50
C ARG A 485 27.87 0.42 -8.62
N ALA A 486 29.07 0.89 -8.95
CA ALA A 486 29.67 2.07 -8.37
C ALA A 486 29.69 3.20 -9.41
N ASP A 487 29.10 4.34 -9.06
CA ASP A 487 29.09 5.53 -9.92
C ASP A 487 30.26 6.45 -9.61
N GLU A 488 30.69 6.47 -8.33
CA GLU A 488 31.83 7.27 -7.87
C GLU A 488 32.67 6.46 -6.87
N GLY A 489 33.97 6.64 -6.92
CA GLY A 489 34.93 6.02 -6.02
C GLY A 489 35.18 4.53 -6.30
N ALA A 490 35.77 3.86 -5.31
CA ALA A 490 35.99 2.44 -5.30
C ALA A 490 35.38 1.85 -4.03
N VAL A 491 34.44 0.92 -4.19
CA VAL A 491 33.65 0.35 -3.10
C VAL A 491 33.88 -1.15 -3.01
N THR A 492 34.31 -1.62 -1.82
CA THR A 492 34.29 -3.03 -1.48
C THR A 492 32.92 -3.35 -0.87
N VAL A 493 32.27 -4.38 -1.37
CA VAL A 493 30.91 -4.77 -1.03
C VAL A 493 30.92 -6.15 -0.38
N GLU A 494 30.22 -6.28 0.72
CA GLU A 494 29.99 -7.54 1.40
C GLU A 494 28.49 -7.69 1.69
N LEU A 495 27.96 -8.89 1.49
CA LEU A 495 26.64 -9.26 1.97
C LEU A 495 26.69 -9.42 3.50
N ALA A 496 25.78 -8.80 4.22
CA ALA A 496 25.60 -8.94 5.65
C ALA A 496 24.45 -9.93 5.92
N VAL A 497 24.75 -11.06 6.56
CA VAL A 497 23.77 -12.10 6.92
C VAL A 497 23.84 -12.37 8.41
N ALA A 498 22.71 -12.33 9.11
CA ALA A 498 22.62 -12.69 10.52
C ALA A 498 21.77 -13.94 10.71
N LEU A 499 22.30 -14.94 11.43
CA LEU A 499 21.57 -16.16 11.81
C LEU A 499 20.89 -16.04 13.18
N ARG A 500 21.13 -14.95 13.89
CA ARG A 500 20.52 -14.65 15.20
C ARG A 500 19.97 -13.24 15.21
N GLU A 501 18.90 -13.05 15.96
CA GLU A 501 18.37 -11.73 16.27
C GLU A 501 19.23 -11.05 17.35
N PRO A 502 19.21 -9.71 17.45
CA PRO A 502 19.74 -9.00 18.61
C PRO A 502 19.08 -9.48 19.91
N THR A 503 19.78 -9.33 21.04
CA THR A 503 19.24 -9.75 22.34
C THR A 503 18.16 -8.80 22.84
N ARG A 504 18.30 -7.50 22.57
CA ARG A 504 17.39 -6.43 23.05
C ARG A 504 17.03 -5.48 21.93
N PRO A 505 15.88 -4.80 22.03
CA PRO A 505 15.54 -3.70 21.14
C PRO A 505 16.68 -2.66 21.07
N GLY A 506 17.03 -2.25 19.84
CA GLY A 506 18.08 -1.26 19.57
C GLY A 506 19.51 -1.79 19.56
N ASP A 507 19.75 -3.03 19.96
CA ASP A 507 21.08 -3.64 19.86
C ASP A 507 21.47 -3.87 18.39
N PRO A 508 22.77 -3.77 18.03
CA PRO A 508 23.25 -4.09 16.69
C PRO A 508 22.95 -5.54 16.29
N VAL A 509 22.60 -5.76 15.04
CA VAL A 509 22.42 -7.11 14.48
C VAL A 509 23.79 -7.80 14.38
N PRO A 510 23.94 -9.04 14.86
CA PRO A 510 25.20 -9.79 14.82
C PRO A 510 25.45 -10.40 13.42
N TYR A 511 25.90 -9.56 12.47
CA TYR A 511 26.14 -9.99 11.10
C TYR A 511 27.42 -10.79 10.91
N THR A 512 27.35 -11.80 10.04
CA THR A 512 28.47 -12.39 9.31
C THR A 512 28.54 -11.74 7.94
N TYR A 513 29.75 -11.40 7.48
CA TYR A 513 29.97 -10.71 6.23
C TYR A 513 30.55 -11.65 5.19
N VAL A 514 29.93 -11.71 4.02
CA VAL A 514 30.33 -12.54 2.88
C VAL A 514 30.82 -11.64 1.75
N PRO A 515 32.08 -11.73 1.31
CA PRO A 515 32.61 -10.85 0.25
C PRO A 515 31.82 -10.97 -1.05
N ALA A 516 31.36 -9.83 -1.57
CA ALA A 516 30.65 -9.72 -2.86
C ALA A 516 31.52 -9.09 -3.94
N GLY A 517 32.71 -8.56 -3.60
CA GLY A 517 33.66 -8.03 -4.55
C GLY A 517 33.99 -6.56 -4.34
N ARG A 518 34.79 -6.04 -5.27
CA ARG A 518 35.18 -4.63 -5.30
C ARG A 518 34.84 -4.01 -6.65
N LEU A 519 34.08 -2.95 -6.61
CA LEU A 519 33.72 -2.15 -7.78
C LEU A 519 34.49 -0.84 -7.83
N ARG A 520 34.72 -0.33 -9.05
CA ARG A 520 35.28 1.00 -9.28
C ARG A 520 34.41 1.75 -10.27
N ALA A 521 34.21 3.04 -10.03
CA ALA A 521 33.54 3.92 -10.96
C ALA A 521 34.23 3.87 -12.35
N GLY A 522 33.45 4.06 -13.42
CA GLY A 522 33.93 4.05 -14.80
C GLY A 522 34.16 2.65 -15.40
N ARG A 523 33.97 1.56 -14.66
CA ARG A 523 33.82 0.21 -15.22
C ARG A 523 32.34 -0.06 -15.50
N ALA A 524 32.08 -0.53 -16.69
CA ALA A 524 30.78 -0.58 -17.34
C ALA A 524 29.65 -1.21 -16.51
N GLY A 525 28.64 -0.38 -16.20
CA GLY A 525 27.26 -0.84 -15.98
C GLY A 525 27.02 -1.64 -14.69
N TRP A 526 25.83 -2.20 -14.62
CA TRP A 526 25.38 -3.08 -13.56
C TRP A 526 26.12 -4.43 -13.58
N THR A 527 26.56 -4.90 -12.41
CA THR A 527 27.26 -6.16 -12.21
C THR A 527 26.50 -7.02 -11.22
N THR A 528 26.35 -8.31 -11.47
CA THR A 528 25.73 -9.27 -10.55
C THR A 528 26.81 -10.12 -9.89
N ALA A 529 26.94 -10.02 -8.57
CA ALA A 529 27.73 -10.95 -7.75
C ALA A 529 26.83 -12.10 -7.28
N SER A 530 27.25 -13.34 -7.56
CA SER A 530 26.54 -14.54 -7.13
C SER A 530 27.33 -15.23 -6.01
N LEU A 531 26.74 -15.31 -4.83
CA LEU A 531 27.39 -15.72 -3.59
C LEU A 531 26.80 -17.05 -3.10
N ARG A 532 27.67 -18.04 -2.89
CA ARG A 532 27.31 -19.26 -2.14
C ARG A 532 27.57 -19.02 -0.66
N LEU A 533 26.59 -19.34 0.18
CA LEU A 533 26.68 -19.14 1.62
C LEU A 533 27.37 -20.35 2.31
N ASN A 534 28.58 -20.67 1.88
CA ASN A 534 29.34 -21.80 2.42
C ASN A 534 29.52 -21.65 3.95
N GLY A 535 29.07 -22.64 4.70
CA GLY A 535 29.16 -22.65 6.18
C GLY A 535 28.06 -21.86 6.90
N LEU A 536 27.17 -21.18 6.18
CA LEU A 536 26.00 -20.51 6.75
C LEU A 536 24.74 -21.33 6.47
N ALA A 537 24.38 -22.22 7.39
CA ALA A 537 23.14 -23.00 7.34
C ALA A 537 22.23 -22.61 8.50
N GLY A 538 20.90 -22.72 8.29
CA GLY A 538 19.91 -22.39 9.30
C GLY A 538 18.92 -21.34 8.82
N THR A 539 18.46 -20.46 9.71
CA THR A 539 17.50 -19.41 9.35
C THR A 539 18.19 -18.04 9.35
N ALA A 540 18.25 -17.38 8.19
CA ALA A 540 18.66 -15.98 8.14
C ALA A 540 17.61 -15.11 8.83
N ARG A 541 18.04 -14.34 9.83
CA ARG A 541 17.20 -13.44 10.62
C ARG A 541 17.25 -12.01 10.13
N SER A 542 18.32 -11.63 9.46
CA SER A 542 18.46 -10.31 8.85
C SER A 542 19.39 -10.38 7.63
N LEU A 543 19.10 -9.53 6.65
CA LEU A 543 19.92 -9.29 5.46
C LEU A 543 20.22 -7.80 5.34
N GLY A 544 21.45 -7.50 4.92
CA GLY A 544 21.93 -6.17 4.64
C GLY A 544 23.18 -6.19 3.77
N VAL A 545 23.84 -5.05 3.64
CA VAL A 545 25.12 -4.93 2.93
C VAL A 545 26.11 -4.11 3.76
N ARG A 546 27.39 -4.47 3.69
CA ARG A 546 28.47 -3.66 4.23
C ARG A 546 29.30 -3.08 3.09
N LEU A 547 29.49 -1.77 3.13
CA LEU A 547 30.28 -1.03 2.15
C LEU A 547 31.55 -0.48 2.81
N THR A 548 32.67 -0.63 2.13
CA THR A 548 33.95 -0.04 2.53
C THR A 548 34.51 0.75 1.38
N ALA A 549 34.76 2.03 1.59
CA ALA A 549 35.41 2.93 0.64
C ALA A 549 36.38 3.88 1.37
N LYS A 550 37.17 4.63 0.62
CA LYS A 550 38.03 5.71 1.14
C LYS A 550 37.61 7.01 0.48
N GLY A 551 37.10 7.97 1.27
CA GLY A 551 36.61 9.25 0.78
C GLY A 551 35.24 9.11 0.10
N ARG A 552 34.96 9.95 -0.88
CA ARG A 552 33.68 10.04 -1.59
C ARG A 552 33.39 8.76 -2.38
N ALA A 553 32.18 8.22 -2.19
CA ALA A 553 31.70 7.10 -2.98
C ALA A 553 30.19 7.20 -3.21
N ARG A 554 29.77 6.75 -4.39
CA ARG A 554 28.37 6.62 -4.79
C ARG A 554 28.14 5.22 -5.35
N TRP A 555 27.25 4.48 -4.70
CA TRP A 555 27.00 3.08 -5.02
C TRP A 555 25.50 2.81 -5.09
N ARG A 556 25.10 1.98 -6.07
CA ARG A 556 23.70 1.56 -6.25
C ARG A 556 23.53 0.06 -6.08
N LEU A 557 22.44 -0.32 -5.43
CA LEU A 557 21.93 -1.69 -5.40
C LEU A 557 20.64 -1.77 -6.24
N GLY A 558 20.71 -2.47 -7.36
CA GLY A 558 19.62 -2.59 -8.31
C GLY A 558 18.77 -3.84 -8.10
N ALA A 559 19.33 -4.89 -7.47
CA ALA A 559 18.57 -6.08 -7.09
C ALA A 559 19.27 -6.89 -6.01
N LEU A 560 18.47 -7.58 -5.20
CA LEU A 560 18.89 -8.60 -4.23
C LEU A 560 17.98 -9.81 -4.43
N ALA A 561 18.56 -11.00 -4.62
CA ALA A 561 17.81 -12.25 -4.69
C ALA A 561 18.42 -13.32 -3.78
N VAL A 562 17.57 -14.11 -3.13
CA VAL A 562 17.94 -15.30 -2.34
C VAL A 562 17.13 -16.47 -2.88
N ARG A 563 17.83 -17.51 -3.36
CA ARG A 563 17.18 -18.64 -4.03
C ARG A 563 17.95 -19.94 -3.83
N GLU A 564 17.27 -21.04 -4.05
CA GLU A 564 17.91 -22.32 -4.27
C GLU A 564 18.44 -22.43 -5.72
N SER A 565 19.39 -23.31 -5.96
CA SER A 565 19.85 -23.62 -7.32
C SER A 565 18.75 -24.35 -8.11
N GLY A 566 18.59 -24.03 -9.40
CA GLY A 566 17.69 -24.76 -10.29
C GLY A 566 16.29 -24.14 -10.50
N ALA A 567 16.14 -22.84 -10.31
CA ALA A 567 14.88 -22.13 -10.64
C ALA A 567 14.53 -22.24 -12.15
N THR A 568 13.27 -22.56 -12.44
CA THR A 568 12.71 -22.61 -13.80
C THR A 568 11.84 -21.40 -14.07
N ALA A 569 11.78 -20.94 -15.34
CA ALA A 569 10.89 -19.86 -15.72
C ALA A 569 9.41 -20.24 -15.49
N PRO A 570 8.54 -19.26 -15.17
CA PRO A 570 7.12 -19.53 -14.98
C PRO A 570 6.43 -19.97 -16.27
N ALA A 571 5.28 -20.64 -16.12
CA ALA A 571 4.45 -21.02 -17.26
C ALA A 571 3.89 -19.78 -17.96
N ALA A 572 3.61 -19.89 -19.27
CA ALA A 572 3.05 -18.79 -20.04
C ALA A 572 1.56 -18.55 -19.71
N PRO A 573 1.09 -17.29 -19.70
CA PRO A 573 -0.32 -16.99 -19.77
C PRO A 573 -0.90 -17.43 -21.11
N ALA A 574 -2.23 -17.48 -21.23
CA ALA A 574 -2.88 -17.91 -22.46
C ALA A 574 -4.05 -16.98 -22.83
N ARG A 575 -4.48 -17.03 -24.10
CA ARG A 575 -5.68 -16.35 -24.60
C ARG A 575 -5.67 -14.83 -24.36
N LEU A 576 -4.52 -14.18 -24.58
CA LEU A 576 -4.49 -12.71 -24.62
C LEU A 576 -5.44 -12.22 -25.71
N ARG A 577 -6.33 -11.29 -25.35
CA ARG A 577 -7.30 -10.69 -26.29
C ARG A 577 -7.57 -9.25 -25.92
N VAL A 578 -7.96 -8.46 -26.90
CA VAL A 578 -8.57 -7.15 -26.71
C VAL A 578 -10.06 -7.38 -26.40
N THR A 579 -10.56 -6.83 -25.30
CA THR A 579 -11.95 -6.96 -24.84
C THR A 579 -12.76 -5.67 -25.01
N GLY A 580 -12.09 -4.55 -25.28
CA GLY A 580 -12.70 -3.26 -25.55
C GLY A 580 -11.73 -2.37 -26.30
N SER A 581 -12.24 -1.57 -27.22
CA SER A 581 -11.47 -0.60 -28.00
C SER A 581 -12.31 0.67 -28.21
N ALA A 582 -11.70 1.84 -28.00
CA ALA A 582 -12.32 3.14 -28.28
C ALA A 582 -11.25 4.08 -28.86
N SER A 583 -11.53 4.63 -30.05
CA SER A 583 -10.64 5.58 -30.74
C SER A 583 -11.11 7.02 -30.48
N GLY A 584 -10.16 7.92 -30.17
CA GLY A 584 -10.37 9.33 -29.95
C GLY A 584 -9.25 10.19 -30.53
N ALA A 585 -9.29 11.49 -30.30
CA ALA A 585 -8.28 12.43 -30.80
C ALA A 585 -6.85 12.13 -30.29
N GLU A 586 -6.75 11.63 -29.08
CA GLU A 586 -5.46 11.32 -28.44
C GLU A 586 -4.88 9.97 -28.85
N GLY A 587 -5.69 9.08 -29.43
CA GLY A 587 -5.32 7.72 -29.85
C GLY A 587 -6.40 6.71 -29.52
N THR A 588 -6.06 5.42 -29.57
CA THR A 588 -6.96 4.31 -29.32
C THR A 588 -6.70 3.74 -27.92
N SER A 589 -7.74 3.72 -27.08
CA SER A 589 -7.73 3.07 -25.77
C SER A 589 -8.12 1.61 -25.91
N LEU A 590 -7.40 0.71 -25.23
CA LEU A 590 -7.60 -0.73 -25.32
C LEU A 590 -7.74 -1.37 -23.94
N ARG A 591 -8.76 -2.23 -23.77
CA ARG A 591 -8.85 -3.17 -22.64
C ARG A 591 -8.33 -4.54 -23.07
N PHE A 592 -7.45 -5.12 -22.27
CA PHE A 592 -6.90 -6.45 -22.47
C PHE A 592 -7.35 -7.40 -21.38
N ALA A 593 -7.54 -8.68 -21.73
CA ALA A 593 -7.72 -9.75 -20.77
C ALA A 593 -6.99 -11.03 -21.25
N TRP A 594 -6.62 -11.87 -20.28
CA TRP A 594 -5.94 -13.15 -20.56
C TRP A 594 -6.32 -14.22 -19.53
N ARG A 595 -6.04 -15.48 -19.87
CA ARG A 595 -6.11 -16.57 -18.89
C ARG A 595 -4.81 -16.60 -18.10
N ARG A 596 -4.91 -16.63 -16.77
CA ARG A 596 -3.76 -16.69 -15.87
C ARG A 596 -2.87 -17.88 -16.18
N ALA A 597 -1.57 -17.69 -16.02
CA ALA A 597 -0.59 -18.78 -16.06
C ALA A 597 -0.79 -19.71 -14.84
N PRO A 598 -0.60 -21.03 -14.99
CA PRO A 598 -0.59 -21.92 -13.84
C PRO A 598 0.68 -21.73 -13.00
N GLY A 599 0.58 -22.03 -11.70
CA GLY A 599 1.68 -21.91 -10.75
C GLY A 599 1.91 -20.50 -10.20
N PRO A 600 2.98 -20.29 -9.45
CA PRO A 600 3.29 -19.01 -8.83
C PRO A 600 3.63 -17.93 -9.87
N VAL A 601 2.89 -16.84 -9.84
CA VAL A 601 3.12 -15.65 -10.66
C VAL A 601 3.14 -14.45 -9.72
N ARG A 602 4.20 -13.63 -9.82
CA ARG A 602 4.31 -12.38 -9.10
C ARG A 602 3.43 -11.29 -9.72
N HIS A 603 3.55 -11.10 -11.03
CA HIS A 603 2.76 -10.17 -11.84
C HIS A 603 2.84 -10.55 -13.32
N TYR A 604 2.05 -9.86 -14.13
CA TYR A 604 2.09 -9.92 -15.59
C TYR A 604 2.61 -8.61 -16.16
N GLU A 605 3.33 -8.67 -17.29
CA GLU A 605 3.83 -7.51 -18.01
C GLU A 605 3.30 -7.52 -19.44
N LEU A 606 2.62 -6.42 -19.80
CA LEU A 606 2.09 -6.18 -21.14
C LEU A 606 3.08 -5.31 -21.92
N HIS A 607 3.42 -5.77 -23.12
CA HIS A 607 4.32 -5.07 -24.02
C HIS A 607 3.70 -4.90 -25.40
N ARG A 608 4.02 -3.80 -26.07
CA ARG A 608 3.84 -3.65 -27.52
C ARG A 608 5.10 -4.14 -28.23
N VAL A 609 4.91 -4.98 -29.24
CA VAL A 609 6.00 -5.43 -30.15
C VAL A 609 6.06 -4.42 -31.28
N LEU A 610 7.18 -3.71 -31.40
CA LEU A 610 7.39 -2.68 -32.41
C LEU A 610 7.79 -3.30 -33.76
N PRO A 611 7.65 -2.57 -34.90
CA PRO A 611 8.00 -3.10 -36.24
C PRO A 611 9.41 -3.65 -36.35
N GLY A 612 10.36 -3.25 -35.58
CA GLY A 612 11.73 -3.83 -35.57
C GLY A 612 11.90 -5.05 -34.66
N GLY A 613 10.82 -5.56 -34.04
CA GLY A 613 10.86 -6.69 -33.11
C GLY A 613 11.27 -6.32 -31.69
N SER A 614 11.63 -5.07 -31.42
CA SER A 614 11.85 -4.56 -30.07
C SER A 614 10.53 -4.46 -29.30
N ARG A 615 10.62 -4.41 -27.98
CA ARG A 615 9.44 -4.36 -27.09
C ARG A 615 9.42 -3.03 -26.35
N ARG A 616 8.22 -2.47 -26.23
CA ARG A 616 7.93 -1.35 -25.33
C ARG A 616 7.04 -1.83 -24.20
N PHE A 617 7.44 -1.61 -22.97
CA PHE A 617 6.62 -1.87 -21.78
C PHE A 617 5.42 -0.91 -21.78
N LEU A 618 4.21 -1.45 -21.64
CA LEU A 618 2.97 -0.69 -21.56
C LEU A 618 2.42 -0.62 -20.14
N GLY A 619 2.80 -1.58 -19.30
CA GLY A 619 2.37 -1.68 -17.91
C GLY A 619 2.33 -3.12 -17.43
N GLY A 620 1.92 -3.31 -16.19
CA GLY A 620 1.79 -4.63 -15.59
C GLY A 620 0.78 -4.64 -14.46
N THR A 621 0.34 -5.84 -14.07
CA THR A 621 -0.65 -6.05 -13.02
C THR A 621 -0.50 -7.43 -12.38
N CYS A 622 -0.92 -7.58 -11.13
CA CYS A 622 -1.09 -8.89 -10.51
C CYS A 622 -2.34 -9.62 -11.01
N GLY A 623 -3.30 -8.88 -11.57
CA GLY A 623 -4.56 -9.39 -12.15
C GLY A 623 -4.40 -10.06 -13.52
N ASN A 624 -5.51 -10.19 -14.23
CA ASN A 624 -5.59 -10.78 -15.57
C ASN A 624 -6.35 -9.92 -16.59
N ALA A 625 -6.48 -8.63 -16.27
CA ALA A 625 -6.98 -7.59 -17.16
C ALA A 625 -6.09 -6.35 -17.04
N PHE A 626 -5.93 -5.60 -18.12
CA PHE A 626 -5.16 -4.36 -18.14
C PHE A 626 -5.73 -3.38 -19.17
N PHE A 627 -5.71 -2.10 -18.84
CA PHE A 627 -6.13 -1.01 -19.70
C PHE A 627 -4.93 -0.19 -20.16
N VAL A 628 -4.91 0.17 -21.43
CA VAL A 628 -3.88 1.05 -22.00
C VAL A 628 -4.58 2.21 -22.70
N PRO A 629 -4.35 3.45 -22.25
CA PRO A 629 -4.94 4.64 -22.90
C PRO A 629 -4.15 5.05 -24.14
N ALA A 630 -4.83 5.73 -25.07
CA ALA A 630 -4.26 6.62 -26.07
C ALA A 630 -3.11 6.08 -26.94
N LEU A 631 -3.17 4.79 -27.34
CA LEU A 631 -2.19 4.19 -28.24
C LEU A 631 -2.32 4.79 -29.65
N LYS A 632 -1.18 5.07 -30.28
CA LYS A 632 -1.11 5.57 -31.67
C LYS A 632 -0.39 4.56 -32.56
N PRO A 633 -0.78 4.45 -33.87
CA PRO A 633 0.00 3.72 -34.85
C PRO A 633 1.44 4.25 -34.93
N GLU A 634 2.40 3.39 -35.14
CA GLU A 634 3.81 3.74 -35.31
C GLU A 634 4.31 3.31 -36.68
N GLY A 635 5.09 4.17 -37.37
CA GLY A 635 5.68 3.85 -38.65
C GLY A 635 4.68 3.51 -39.77
N GLY A 636 3.43 3.99 -39.69
CA GLY A 636 2.40 3.71 -40.68
C GLY A 636 1.81 2.29 -40.60
N GLU A 637 1.99 1.58 -39.49
CA GLU A 637 1.41 0.26 -39.29
C GLU A 637 -0.13 0.27 -39.34
N ARG A 638 -0.72 -0.77 -39.92
CA ARG A 638 -2.17 -0.97 -39.94
C ARG A 638 -2.68 -1.77 -38.74
N SER A 639 -1.77 -2.41 -38.02
CA SER A 639 -2.07 -3.20 -36.83
C SER A 639 -0.89 -3.22 -35.88
N ALA A 640 -1.16 -3.28 -34.60
CA ALA A 640 -0.16 -3.44 -33.55
C ALA A 640 -0.23 -4.84 -32.94
N ARG A 641 0.94 -5.41 -32.64
CA ARG A 641 1.07 -6.69 -31.94
C ARG A 641 1.38 -6.43 -30.46
N PHE A 642 0.69 -7.15 -29.59
CA PHE A 642 0.88 -7.10 -28.15
C PHE A 642 1.27 -8.46 -27.60
N GLU A 643 2.08 -8.47 -26.55
CA GLU A 643 2.44 -9.67 -25.82
C GLU A 643 2.24 -9.48 -24.31
N ILE A 644 1.80 -10.55 -23.63
CA ILE A 644 1.72 -10.65 -22.18
C ILE A 644 2.65 -11.76 -21.70
N ARG A 645 3.39 -11.51 -20.61
CA ARG A 645 4.27 -12.47 -19.96
C ARG A 645 3.94 -12.57 -18.48
N ALA A 646 3.98 -13.78 -17.95
CA ALA A 646 4.02 -13.99 -16.51
C ALA A 646 5.46 -13.77 -16.01
N VAL A 647 5.59 -13.15 -14.85
CA VAL A 647 6.87 -12.90 -14.17
C VAL A 647 6.81 -13.55 -12.79
N ASP A 648 7.84 -14.33 -12.45
CA ASP A 648 7.94 -15.01 -11.16
C ASP A 648 8.59 -14.13 -10.08
N GLU A 649 8.77 -14.69 -8.87
CA GLU A 649 9.37 -13.99 -7.74
C GLU A 649 10.84 -13.60 -7.98
N LEU A 650 11.55 -14.28 -8.86
CA LEU A 650 12.94 -13.99 -9.27
C LEU A 650 13.03 -13.09 -10.50
N TYR A 651 11.90 -12.51 -10.93
CA TYR A 651 11.76 -11.70 -12.14
C TYR A 651 12.10 -12.44 -13.45
N SER A 652 12.04 -13.77 -13.44
CA SER A 652 12.12 -14.56 -14.68
C SER A 652 10.80 -14.45 -15.43
N ALA A 653 10.88 -14.10 -16.72
CA ALA A 653 9.70 -13.96 -17.56
C ALA A 653 9.41 -15.28 -18.31
N SER A 654 8.12 -15.59 -18.45
CA SER A 654 7.62 -16.73 -19.24
C SER A 654 7.81 -16.50 -20.74
N ALA A 655 7.55 -17.55 -21.53
CA ALA A 655 7.19 -17.38 -22.94
C ALA A 655 5.94 -16.47 -23.05
N PRO A 656 5.82 -15.65 -24.13
CA PRO A 656 4.70 -14.73 -24.28
C PRO A 656 3.44 -15.40 -24.84
N ALA A 657 2.27 -14.87 -24.50
CA ALA A 657 1.06 -14.99 -25.31
C ALA A 657 0.85 -13.70 -26.11
N PHE A 658 0.28 -13.79 -27.30
CA PHE A 658 0.16 -12.69 -28.24
C PHE A 658 -1.29 -12.39 -28.61
N THR A 659 -1.54 -11.13 -28.99
CA THR A 659 -2.73 -10.70 -29.72
C THR A 659 -2.36 -9.58 -30.70
N VAL A 660 -3.24 -9.32 -31.67
CA VAL A 660 -3.11 -8.23 -32.65
C VAL A 660 -4.35 -7.37 -32.57
N HIS A 661 -4.17 -6.07 -32.65
CA HIS A 661 -5.25 -5.08 -32.81
C HIS A 661 -5.03 -4.33 -34.12
N SER A 662 -6.08 -4.20 -34.95
CA SER A 662 -6.08 -3.38 -36.16
C SER A 662 -6.59 -1.99 -35.82
N TRP A 663 -5.91 -0.96 -36.36
CA TRP A 663 -6.24 0.45 -36.12
C TRP A 663 -7.49 0.90 -36.87
#